data_2ea2c28066465d443e1efe9a595f30e2
#
_entry.id   2ea2c28066465d443e1efe9a595f30e2
#
_cell.length_a   1.000
_cell.length_b   1.000
_cell.length_c   1.000
_cell.angle_alpha   90.00
_cell.angle_beta   90.00
_cell.angle_gamma   90.00
#
_symmetry.space_group_name_H-M   'P 1'
#
loop_
_entity.id
_entity.type
_entity.pdbx_description
1 polymer ?
#
loop_
_entity_poly.entity_id
_entity_poly.type
_entity_poly.pdbx_seq_one_letter_code
_entity_poly.pdbx_strand_id
1 'polypeptide(L)'
;MGNIFSISLSLDTIITRCWDCATGQASYICNLEDNLHALQTELAELKELRSDLMSKVRIAEDEQQLKRLDQVEGWLQRAETLIADADKLIVQSPQHVEKLCMGGCCSRHPRSTHKFGKQIARILQEVKHLKELKRDFSDVASKPPLPSATQRPSEPTVGLESNFNHVWSSLQKEQVGVIGIYGLGGVGKTTLLNQINNKFHDMSHDYHVIWAVASQDQPIEKVQDQIAKRIGLLAEDRKSIEEKAEAIFKVLCKKKFALLLDDIWGWFDLTRAGVPLPTQQNGSKVIFTTRRLDVCCQMQPNMDNNIRVECLPPGEALKLFEEKVGAETLQMHPDICKLAEAVVEECAGLPLALITIGRAMASKKTPREWEFAIEALRQSTASAFPRVGKEMYPKLKFSYDCLPDEKVKSCFLYCSLYPEDHIIVKDELIHCWIGDGILDKHTNLSSARNEGHFIIGSLIEACLLEKGANNNGVKMHDVIRDMALWIGGESKKVFVKSGVRLKELPEADKWEEAIRMSLMDNKIENLTEILACPYLQTLFLGRNPLKVIINDFFNFMPMLRVLDLSHNPRLEELSVGIAKLVSLEHLNLSFTGIRKLPVELKALAKLKYLNLEWIGSLSVIPQRLISSFSKLQVLKMEGCGYGCSLVLEEMEHFKYLNVLTITFRSDSELEKTVGFNKFFSRAIESVTLEDFRDSRSLNILALTNVQHLQRLSLSHCEDLEEVKIESNIIKGAGCFHRLGFVFLFDCNQLRDVSWVVFAPHLEVLMIHDCKSLEEIISEEKLGEVTKSKANTNLFSKLEAFYLFSLPKMKTIYRHALPFPQLEEIIIRKCPMLKKLPLNSNSAKGQRLVIEGEEGWWKDVEWEDESTRIAFLPSFKPR
;
A
#
# COMPACT_ATOMS: atom_id res chain seq x y z
N MET A 1 -35.35 92.93 4.89
CA MET A 1 -36.36 92.28 5.67
C MET A 1 -35.76 90.92 5.92
N GLY A 2 -35.20 90.80 7.07
CA GLY A 2 -34.52 89.64 7.49
C GLY A 2 -35.35 88.74 8.42
N ASN A 3 -35.39 87.53 8.28
CA ASN A 3 -35.90 86.58 9.29
C ASN A 3 -34.76 85.87 9.98
N ILE A 4 -34.59 86.27 11.23
CA ILE A 4 -33.68 85.54 12.17
C ILE A 4 -34.43 84.37 12.70
N PHE A 5 -34.02 83.14 12.35
CA PHE A 5 -34.48 81.92 13.04
C PHE A 5 -33.65 81.81 14.32
N SER A 6 -34.22 82.04 15.45
CA SER A 6 -33.69 81.71 16.76
C SER A 6 -33.99 80.25 17.06
N ILE A 7 -32.98 79.43 16.99
CA ILE A 7 -33.05 78.03 17.51
C ILE A 7 -32.85 78.18 19.03
N SER A 8 -33.93 78.13 19.79
CA SER A 8 -33.89 77.92 21.23
C SER A 8 -33.73 76.41 21.51
N LEU A 9 -32.50 75.98 21.57
CA LEU A 9 -32.21 74.70 22.17
C LEU A 9 -32.35 74.82 23.68
N SER A 10 -33.40 74.22 24.25
CA SER A 10 -33.58 74.24 25.70
C SER A 10 -32.39 73.62 26.39
N LEU A 11 -31.82 74.27 27.38
CA LEU A 11 -30.72 73.76 28.23
C LEU A 11 -31.03 72.40 28.77
N ASP A 12 -32.26 72.02 29.05
CA ASP A 12 -32.74 70.70 29.52
C ASP A 12 -32.46 69.63 28.51
N THR A 13 -32.58 69.89 27.20
CA THR A 13 -32.27 68.84 26.16
C THR A 13 -30.78 68.58 26.01
N ILE A 14 -29.93 69.58 26.22
CA ILE A 14 -28.50 69.46 26.21
C ILE A 14 -28.02 68.75 27.50
N ILE A 15 -28.58 69.13 28.66
CA ILE A 15 -28.27 68.47 29.95
C ILE A 15 -28.74 67.05 29.96
N THR A 16 -29.92 66.70 29.44
CA THR A 16 -30.38 65.28 29.35
C THR A 16 -29.52 64.45 28.40
N ARG A 17 -29.18 65.00 27.24
CA ARG A 17 -28.28 64.33 26.33
C ARG A 17 -26.82 64.11 26.87
N CYS A 18 -26.30 65.14 27.61
CA CYS A 18 -25.03 65.05 28.28
C CYS A 18 -25.11 64.06 29.46
N TRP A 19 -26.22 63.99 30.18
CA TRP A 19 -26.46 63.05 31.28
C TRP A 19 -26.62 61.60 30.77
N ASP A 20 -27.37 61.42 29.69
CA ASP A 20 -27.48 60.08 29.05
C ASP A 20 -26.16 59.61 28.46
N CYS A 21 -25.33 60.50 27.89
CA CYS A 21 -24.03 60.19 27.39
C CYS A 21 -23.03 59.91 28.55
N ALA A 22 -23.15 60.60 29.64
CA ALA A 22 -22.31 60.39 30.86
C ALA A 22 -22.75 59.15 31.63
N THR A 23 -24.03 58.84 31.76
CA THR A 23 -24.55 57.61 32.37
C THR A 23 -24.23 56.38 31.55
N GLY A 24 -24.33 56.45 30.21
CA GLY A 24 -23.98 55.37 29.33
C GLY A 24 -22.46 55.01 29.37
N GLN A 25 -21.58 56.02 29.54
CA GLN A 25 -20.15 55.80 29.72
C GLN A 25 -19.80 55.35 31.15
N ALA A 26 -20.55 55.81 32.18
CA ALA A 26 -20.35 55.39 33.56
C ALA A 26 -20.75 53.91 33.80
N SER A 27 -21.73 53.43 33.06
CA SER A 27 -22.25 52.04 33.25
C SER A 27 -21.18 50.98 33.06
N TYR A 28 -20.19 51.12 32.16
CA TYR A 28 -19.09 50.18 31.99
C TYR A 28 -18.12 50.16 33.16
N ILE A 29 -18.08 51.20 33.99
CA ILE A 29 -17.25 51.25 35.20
C ILE A 29 -18.06 50.70 36.37
N CYS A 30 -19.31 51.18 36.54
CA CYS A 30 -20.17 50.78 37.67
C CYS A 30 -20.50 49.28 37.65
N ASN A 31 -20.70 48.70 36.47
CA ASN A 31 -21.06 47.31 36.30
C ASN A 31 -19.86 46.39 36.05
N LEU A 32 -18.61 46.88 36.25
CA LEU A 32 -17.42 46.12 35.90
C LEU A 32 -17.32 44.84 36.74
N GLU A 33 -17.51 44.89 38.03
CA GLU A 33 -17.43 43.73 38.92
C GLU A 33 -18.55 42.71 38.63
N ASP A 34 -19.79 43.19 38.41
CA ASP A 34 -20.92 42.36 38.06
C ASP A 34 -20.73 41.67 36.70
N ASN A 35 -20.28 42.42 35.72
CA ASN A 35 -19.99 41.85 34.39
C ASN A 35 -18.83 40.89 34.42
N LEU A 36 -17.85 41.10 35.29
CA LEU A 36 -16.70 40.21 35.45
C LEU A 36 -17.13 38.89 36.10
N HIS A 37 -17.97 38.96 37.14
CA HIS A 37 -18.53 37.78 37.80
C HIS A 37 -19.43 37.01 36.79
N ALA A 38 -20.29 37.72 36.07
CA ALA A 38 -21.10 37.12 35.04
C ALA A 38 -20.26 36.47 33.93
N LEU A 39 -19.16 37.12 33.49
CA LEU A 39 -18.24 36.55 32.51
C LEU A 39 -17.59 35.27 33.02
N GLN A 40 -17.15 35.21 34.27
CA GLN A 40 -16.56 34.00 34.87
C GLN A 40 -17.58 32.84 34.88
N THR A 41 -18.85 33.11 35.24
CA THR A 41 -19.91 32.10 35.26
C THR A 41 -20.22 31.58 33.85
N GLU A 42 -20.46 32.50 32.93
CA GLU A 42 -20.80 32.16 31.55
C GLU A 42 -19.66 31.45 30.83
N LEU A 43 -18.41 31.81 31.18
CA LEU A 43 -17.19 31.14 30.64
C LEU A 43 -17.05 29.74 31.17
N ALA A 44 -17.34 29.47 32.45
CA ALA A 44 -17.32 28.13 33.01
C ALA A 44 -18.34 27.23 32.30
N GLU A 45 -19.55 27.72 32.07
CA GLU A 45 -20.57 26.97 31.32
C GLU A 45 -20.17 26.77 29.85
N LEU A 46 -19.53 27.75 29.21
CA LEU A 46 -19.04 27.59 27.82
C LEU A 46 -17.95 26.51 27.75
N LYS A 47 -17.04 26.45 28.75
CA LYS A 47 -16.00 25.40 28.84
C LYS A 47 -16.62 24.01 29.02
N GLU A 48 -17.64 23.85 29.84
CA GLU A 48 -18.41 22.61 30.00
C GLU A 48 -19.09 22.21 28.69
N LEU A 49 -19.80 23.16 28.06
CA LEU A 49 -20.48 22.92 26.80
C LEU A 49 -19.53 22.51 25.67
N ARG A 50 -18.32 23.09 25.62
CA ARG A 50 -17.26 22.72 24.70
C ARG A 50 -16.76 21.29 24.97
N SER A 51 -16.53 20.95 26.24
CA SER A 51 -16.09 19.61 26.65
C SER A 51 -17.09 18.52 26.28
N ASP A 52 -18.38 18.77 26.54
CA ASP A 52 -19.47 17.86 26.16
C ASP A 52 -19.57 17.65 24.66
N LEU A 53 -19.44 18.75 23.90
CA LEU A 53 -19.51 18.69 22.44
C LEU A 53 -18.31 17.95 21.88
N MET A 54 -17.12 18.20 22.42
CA MET A 54 -15.91 17.48 22.06
C MET A 54 -16.01 15.98 22.36
N SER A 55 -16.60 15.61 23.50
CA SER A 55 -16.84 14.21 23.85
C SER A 55 -17.79 13.53 22.86
N LYS A 56 -18.89 14.21 22.49
CA LYS A 56 -19.82 13.70 21.48
C LYS A 56 -19.19 13.58 20.10
N VAL A 57 -18.36 14.56 19.71
CA VAL A 57 -17.62 14.54 18.47
C VAL A 57 -16.63 13.36 18.46
N ARG A 58 -15.90 13.16 19.57
CA ARG A 58 -14.94 12.07 19.70
C ARG A 58 -15.60 10.70 19.59
N ILE A 59 -16.74 10.50 20.25
CA ILE A 59 -17.54 9.28 20.12
C ILE A 59 -18.00 9.08 18.67
N ALA A 60 -18.44 10.15 18.01
CA ALA A 60 -18.87 10.08 16.61
C ALA A 60 -17.72 9.78 15.66
N GLU A 61 -16.53 10.35 15.88
CA GLU A 61 -15.34 10.14 15.06
C GLU A 61 -14.69 8.78 15.34
N ASP A 62 -14.47 8.41 16.62
CA ASP A 62 -13.74 7.20 16.99
C ASP A 62 -14.60 5.92 16.89
N GLU A 63 -15.87 5.97 17.34
CA GLU A 63 -16.73 4.78 17.38
C GLU A 63 -17.65 4.65 16.17
N GLN A 64 -18.10 5.78 15.58
CA GLN A 64 -19.05 5.78 14.47
C GLN A 64 -18.41 6.12 13.12
N GLN A 65 -17.12 6.48 13.10
CA GLN A 65 -16.38 6.88 11.91
C GLN A 65 -17.10 7.96 11.07
N LEU A 66 -17.74 8.89 11.76
CA LEU A 66 -18.39 10.03 11.15
C LEU A 66 -17.41 11.20 11.06
N LYS A 67 -17.54 12.03 10.04
CA LYS A 67 -16.77 13.27 9.91
C LYS A 67 -17.51 14.40 10.63
N ARG A 68 -16.79 15.14 11.45
CA ARG A 68 -17.31 16.33 12.12
C ARG A 68 -17.93 17.30 11.12
N LEU A 69 -19.07 17.89 11.45
CA LEU A 69 -19.70 18.91 10.64
C LEU A 69 -18.92 20.23 10.70
N ASP A 70 -18.76 20.92 9.57
CA ASP A 70 -18.04 22.19 9.48
C ASP A 70 -18.62 23.28 10.41
N GLN A 71 -19.93 23.24 10.66
CA GLN A 71 -20.59 24.13 11.61
C GLN A 71 -20.14 23.86 13.05
N VAL A 72 -19.98 22.59 13.42
CA VAL A 72 -19.48 22.17 14.73
C VAL A 72 -18.02 22.56 14.91
N GLU A 73 -17.21 22.33 13.89
CA GLU A 73 -15.80 22.74 13.87
C GLU A 73 -15.66 24.26 14.02
N GLY A 74 -16.40 25.03 13.22
CA GLY A 74 -16.41 26.48 13.30
C GLY A 74 -16.91 27.01 14.67
N TRP A 75 -17.85 26.32 15.33
CA TRP A 75 -18.27 26.66 16.67
C TRP A 75 -17.17 26.36 17.70
N LEU A 76 -16.51 25.19 17.63
CA LEU A 76 -15.43 24.81 18.55
C LEU A 76 -14.24 25.76 18.45
N GLN A 77 -13.82 26.15 17.25
CA GLN A 77 -12.73 27.12 17.04
C GLN A 77 -13.08 28.50 17.60
N ARG A 78 -14.31 28.97 17.40
CA ARG A 78 -14.78 30.24 17.98
C ARG A 78 -14.84 30.18 19.51
N ALA A 79 -15.32 29.06 20.07
CA ALA A 79 -15.35 28.85 21.51
C ALA A 79 -13.92 28.87 22.11
N GLU A 80 -12.96 28.25 21.44
CA GLU A 80 -11.56 28.22 21.88
C GLU A 80 -10.93 29.62 21.90
N THR A 81 -11.16 30.38 20.84
CA THR A 81 -10.68 31.76 20.72
C THR A 81 -11.30 32.65 21.80
N LEU A 82 -12.63 32.60 22.01
CA LEU A 82 -13.34 33.38 23.01
C LEU A 82 -12.93 33.00 24.43
N ILE A 83 -12.71 31.72 24.71
CA ILE A 83 -12.20 31.25 26.02
C ILE A 83 -10.83 31.85 26.29
N ALA A 84 -9.90 31.80 25.30
CA ALA A 84 -8.56 32.36 25.46
C ALA A 84 -8.58 33.89 25.67
N ASP A 85 -9.45 34.63 24.98
CA ASP A 85 -9.58 36.08 25.13
C ASP A 85 -10.24 36.46 26.47
N ALA A 86 -11.27 35.70 26.92
CA ALA A 86 -11.92 35.91 28.20
C ALA A 86 -10.95 35.60 29.36
N ASP A 87 -10.18 34.48 29.30
CA ASP A 87 -9.19 34.13 30.31
C ASP A 87 -8.11 35.22 30.43
N LYS A 88 -7.63 35.81 29.30
CA LYS A 88 -6.68 36.96 29.35
C LYS A 88 -7.27 38.16 30.09
N LEU A 89 -8.53 38.49 29.82
CA LEU A 89 -9.20 39.61 30.51
C LEU A 89 -9.39 39.32 31.99
N ILE A 90 -9.76 38.12 32.36
CA ILE A 90 -9.92 37.71 33.76
C ILE A 90 -8.57 37.81 34.52
N VAL A 91 -7.46 37.39 33.91
CA VAL A 91 -6.10 37.52 34.50
C VAL A 91 -5.71 38.99 34.68
N GLN A 92 -6.16 39.89 33.82
CA GLN A 92 -5.87 41.33 33.92
C GLN A 92 -6.86 42.08 34.87
N SER A 93 -7.94 41.46 35.28
CA SER A 93 -9.03 42.10 36.04
C SER A 93 -8.60 42.64 37.41
N PRO A 94 -7.72 41.99 38.21
CA PRO A 94 -7.33 42.54 39.53
C PRO A 94 -6.76 43.93 39.45
N GLN A 95 -5.92 44.20 38.44
CA GLN A 95 -5.27 45.51 38.22
C GLN A 95 -6.29 46.63 37.90
N HIS A 96 -7.47 46.28 37.38
CA HIS A 96 -8.52 47.24 37.05
C HIS A 96 -9.57 47.37 38.16
N VAL A 97 -9.85 46.31 38.88
CA VAL A 97 -10.74 46.30 40.06
C VAL A 97 -10.13 47.09 41.24
N GLU A 98 -8.83 46.96 41.51
CA GLU A 98 -8.12 47.71 42.55
C GLU A 98 -8.15 49.24 42.29
N LYS A 99 -8.38 49.70 41.10
CA LYS A 99 -8.55 51.12 40.74
C LYS A 99 -9.94 51.68 40.96
N LEU A 100 -10.91 50.83 41.29
CA LEU A 100 -12.27 51.23 41.59
C LEU A 100 -12.31 51.95 42.96
N CYS A 101 -13.22 52.88 43.13
CA CYS A 101 -13.48 53.66 44.33
C CYS A 101 -14.98 53.91 44.47
N MET A 102 -15.37 54.29 45.68
CA MET A 102 -16.79 54.61 46.04
C MET A 102 -17.74 53.41 45.80
N GLY A 103 -17.36 52.20 46.24
CA GLY A 103 -18.19 51.01 46.07
C GLY A 103 -18.34 50.57 44.57
N GLY A 104 -17.33 50.86 43.71
CA GLY A 104 -17.33 50.43 42.30
C GLY A 104 -17.87 51.44 41.32
N CYS A 105 -18.48 52.55 41.80
CA CYS A 105 -19.15 53.55 40.93
C CYS A 105 -18.17 54.50 40.19
N CYS A 106 -16.90 54.57 40.65
CA CYS A 106 -15.86 55.42 40.08
C CYS A 106 -14.52 54.71 39.96
N SER A 107 -13.61 55.23 39.14
CA SER A 107 -12.24 54.68 39.02
C SER A 107 -11.19 55.80 39.13
N ARG A 108 -10.04 55.51 39.76
CA ARG A 108 -8.89 56.40 39.76
C ARG A 108 -8.29 56.65 38.37
N HIS A 109 -8.56 55.74 37.40
CA HIS A 109 -8.17 55.86 36.02
C HIS A 109 -9.34 55.62 35.05
N PRO A 110 -10.31 56.53 34.96
CA PRO A 110 -11.60 56.29 34.31
C PRO A 110 -11.51 55.87 32.85
N ARG A 111 -10.59 56.44 32.05
CA ARG A 111 -10.43 56.05 30.63
C ARG A 111 -9.96 54.62 30.44
N SER A 112 -9.01 54.18 31.24
CA SER A 112 -8.47 52.80 31.19
C SER A 112 -9.51 51.79 31.69
N THR A 113 -10.18 52.05 32.79
CA THR A 113 -11.20 51.17 33.39
C THR A 113 -12.44 51.11 32.51
N HIS A 114 -12.86 52.21 31.91
CA HIS A 114 -13.95 52.26 30.93
C HIS A 114 -13.64 51.37 29.71
N LYS A 115 -12.44 51.53 29.11
CA LYS A 115 -12.03 50.70 27.95
C LYS A 115 -12.05 49.21 28.29
N PHE A 116 -11.54 48.86 29.46
CA PHE A 116 -11.52 47.48 29.96
C PHE A 116 -12.94 46.96 30.24
N GLY A 117 -13.81 47.74 30.93
CA GLY A 117 -15.20 47.37 31.19
C GLY A 117 -16.02 47.20 29.90
N LYS A 118 -15.75 48.02 28.86
CA LYS A 118 -16.35 47.82 27.55
C LYS A 118 -15.91 46.52 26.87
N GLN A 119 -14.65 46.13 27.02
CA GLN A 119 -14.14 44.85 26.54
C GLN A 119 -14.79 43.68 27.24
N ILE A 120 -14.90 43.73 28.58
CA ILE A 120 -15.59 42.68 29.38
C ILE A 120 -17.02 42.53 28.93
N ALA A 121 -17.79 43.65 28.81
CA ALA A 121 -19.18 43.58 28.39
C ALA A 121 -19.35 43.04 26.98
N ARG A 122 -18.44 43.34 26.07
CA ARG A 122 -18.44 42.81 24.72
C ARG A 122 -18.18 41.29 24.72
N ILE A 123 -17.12 40.82 25.38
CA ILE A 123 -16.82 39.41 25.44
C ILE A 123 -17.93 38.64 26.14
N LEU A 124 -18.51 39.16 27.22
CA LEU A 124 -19.67 38.57 27.89
C LEU A 124 -20.86 38.37 26.93
N GLN A 125 -21.13 39.35 26.09
CA GLN A 125 -22.20 39.26 25.09
C GLN A 125 -21.88 38.22 24.01
N GLU A 126 -20.63 38.16 23.54
CA GLU A 126 -20.17 37.19 22.54
C GLU A 126 -20.24 35.77 23.11
N VAL A 127 -19.85 35.55 24.40
CA VAL A 127 -19.96 34.25 25.06
C VAL A 127 -21.42 33.82 25.16
N LYS A 128 -22.32 34.69 25.58
CA LYS A 128 -23.77 34.37 25.64
C LYS A 128 -24.34 34.01 24.27
N HIS A 129 -24.02 34.77 23.26
CA HIS A 129 -24.46 34.52 21.90
C HIS A 129 -23.92 33.17 21.35
N LEU A 130 -22.65 32.85 21.61
CA LEU A 130 -22.07 31.59 21.17
C LEU A 130 -22.71 30.39 21.86
N LYS A 131 -23.10 30.54 23.15
CA LYS A 131 -23.83 29.47 23.89
C LYS A 131 -25.22 29.22 23.29
N GLU A 132 -25.92 30.27 22.84
CA GLU A 132 -27.25 30.15 22.19
C GLU A 132 -27.16 29.40 20.86
N LEU A 133 -26.12 29.63 20.08
CA LEU A 133 -25.89 28.94 18.80
C LEU A 133 -25.67 27.41 18.95
N LYS A 134 -25.26 26.92 20.11
CA LYS A 134 -25.11 25.47 20.34
C LYS A 134 -26.47 24.74 20.40
N ARG A 135 -27.56 25.41 20.75
CA ARG A 135 -28.90 24.78 20.89
C ARG A 135 -29.43 24.21 19.59
N ASP A 136 -28.84 24.62 18.45
CA ASP A 136 -29.26 24.20 17.11
C ASP A 136 -28.51 22.95 16.58
N PHE A 137 -27.55 22.39 17.33
CA PHE A 137 -26.85 21.18 16.87
C PHE A 137 -27.62 19.92 17.28
N SER A 138 -28.46 19.41 16.35
CA SER A 138 -29.08 18.08 16.47
C SER A 138 -28.07 16.97 16.22
N ASP A 139 -27.17 17.16 15.25
CA ASP A 139 -26.13 16.24 14.85
C ASP A 139 -24.75 16.90 14.94
N VAL A 140 -23.74 16.17 15.42
CA VAL A 140 -22.38 16.70 15.59
C VAL A 140 -21.42 16.29 14.47
N ALA A 141 -21.78 15.23 13.73
CA ALA A 141 -20.97 14.65 12.66
C ALA A 141 -21.85 14.02 11.59
N SER A 142 -21.38 13.98 10.36
CA SER A 142 -22.02 13.32 9.23
C SER A 142 -21.13 12.25 8.63
N LYS A 143 -21.73 11.35 7.85
CA LYS A 143 -20.96 10.31 7.17
C LYS A 143 -19.97 10.95 6.19
N PRO A 144 -18.68 10.56 6.22
CA PRO A 144 -17.76 10.98 5.16
C PRO A 144 -18.30 10.48 3.82
N PRO A 145 -18.12 11.20 2.72
CA PRO A 145 -18.39 10.69 1.39
C PRO A 145 -17.58 9.42 1.18
N LEU A 146 -18.23 8.36 0.69
CA LEU A 146 -17.57 7.07 0.50
C LEU A 146 -16.56 7.15 -0.63
N PRO A 147 -15.42 6.43 -0.52
CA PRO A 147 -14.53 6.28 -1.65
C PRO A 147 -15.31 5.63 -2.80
N SER A 148 -15.32 6.29 -3.95
CA SER A 148 -15.89 5.76 -5.19
C SER A 148 -15.20 4.43 -5.54
N ALA A 149 -15.89 3.56 -6.28
CA ALA A 149 -15.33 2.31 -6.77
C ALA A 149 -13.97 2.58 -7.44
N THR A 150 -12.93 1.82 -7.08
CA THR A 150 -11.65 1.94 -7.78
C THR A 150 -11.80 1.29 -9.15
N GLN A 151 -11.57 2.06 -10.21
CA GLN A 151 -11.54 1.52 -11.57
C GLN A 151 -10.41 0.48 -11.65
N ARG A 152 -10.71 -0.69 -12.20
CA ARG A 152 -9.72 -1.75 -12.40
C ARG A 152 -9.26 -1.75 -13.85
N PRO A 153 -7.95 -1.93 -14.11
CA PRO A 153 -7.44 -2.09 -15.47
C PRO A 153 -8.19 -3.24 -16.15
N SER A 154 -8.76 -2.99 -17.30
CA SER A 154 -9.41 -4.02 -18.12
C SER A 154 -8.94 -3.84 -19.55
N GLU A 155 -8.35 -4.89 -20.12
CA GLU A 155 -8.11 -4.96 -21.57
C GLU A 155 -9.44 -5.13 -22.31
N PRO A 156 -9.51 -4.74 -23.59
CA PRO A 156 -10.67 -5.07 -24.43
C PRO A 156 -10.94 -6.57 -24.38
N THR A 157 -12.18 -6.96 -24.18
CA THR A 157 -12.54 -8.37 -24.03
C THR A 157 -13.32 -8.85 -25.24
N VAL A 158 -13.14 -10.12 -25.61
CA VAL A 158 -13.88 -10.78 -26.68
C VAL A 158 -14.92 -11.71 -26.04
N GLY A 159 -16.18 -11.64 -26.48
CA GLY A 159 -17.22 -12.61 -26.18
C GLY A 159 -17.90 -12.52 -24.81
N LEU A 160 -17.64 -11.46 -24.04
CA LEU A 160 -18.28 -11.27 -22.72
C LEU A 160 -19.50 -10.33 -22.76
N GLU A 161 -19.76 -9.65 -23.87
CA GLU A 161 -20.81 -8.64 -23.96
C GLU A 161 -22.22 -9.20 -23.64
N SER A 162 -22.54 -10.40 -24.13
CA SER A 162 -23.83 -11.05 -23.87
C SER A 162 -23.99 -11.36 -22.38
N ASN A 163 -22.97 -11.95 -21.76
CA ASN A 163 -22.97 -12.25 -20.33
C ASN A 163 -23.04 -10.97 -19.48
N PHE A 164 -22.27 -9.94 -19.87
CA PHE A 164 -22.31 -8.65 -19.21
C PHE A 164 -23.70 -8.02 -19.25
N ASN A 165 -24.33 -7.98 -20.40
CA ASN A 165 -25.67 -7.43 -20.57
C ASN A 165 -26.72 -8.23 -19.78
N HIS A 166 -26.57 -9.56 -19.71
CA HIS A 166 -27.47 -10.41 -18.93
C HIS A 166 -27.31 -10.13 -17.40
N VAL A 167 -26.07 -10.11 -16.89
CA VAL A 167 -25.81 -9.77 -15.49
C VAL A 167 -26.33 -8.37 -15.18
N TRP A 168 -26.01 -7.41 -16.05
CA TRP A 168 -26.39 -6.01 -15.85
C TRP A 168 -27.92 -5.80 -15.87
N SER A 169 -28.63 -6.42 -16.80
CA SER A 169 -30.10 -6.37 -16.84
C SER A 169 -30.74 -7.01 -15.60
N SER A 170 -30.14 -8.06 -15.08
CA SER A 170 -30.60 -8.70 -13.85
C SER A 170 -30.32 -7.82 -12.61
N LEU A 171 -29.19 -7.10 -12.56
CA LEU A 171 -28.88 -6.16 -11.48
C LEU A 171 -29.85 -4.96 -11.43
N GLN A 172 -30.40 -4.55 -12.57
CA GLN A 172 -31.38 -3.46 -12.62
C GLN A 172 -32.74 -3.84 -12.03
N LYS A 173 -33.05 -5.13 -11.92
CA LYS A 173 -34.28 -5.59 -11.29
C LYS A 173 -34.22 -5.39 -9.77
N GLU A 174 -35.19 -4.68 -9.19
CA GLU A 174 -35.22 -4.41 -7.74
C GLU A 174 -35.31 -5.68 -6.90
N GLN A 175 -35.99 -6.71 -7.40
CA GLN A 175 -36.20 -7.98 -6.69
C GLN A 175 -34.93 -8.85 -6.62
N VAL A 176 -33.93 -8.58 -7.46
CA VAL A 176 -32.70 -9.38 -7.53
C VAL A 176 -31.65 -8.77 -6.62
N GLY A 177 -31.37 -9.40 -5.49
CA GLY A 177 -30.35 -8.96 -4.53
C GLY A 177 -29.02 -9.66 -4.69
N VAL A 178 -29.02 -10.94 -5.10
CA VAL A 178 -27.82 -11.77 -5.22
C VAL A 178 -27.75 -12.37 -6.62
N ILE A 179 -26.58 -12.32 -7.25
CA ILE A 179 -26.31 -12.92 -8.57
C ILE A 179 -25.07 -13.80 -8.47
N GLY A 180 -25.21 -15.06 -8.91
CA GLY A 180 -24.12 -16.01 -9.04
C GLY A 180 -23.61 -16.06 -10.47
N ILE A 181 -22.30 -15.93 -10.66
CA ILE A 181 -21.62 -16.12 -11.94
C ILE A 181 -20.79 -17.39 -11.83
N TYR A 182 -21.12 -18.42 -12.60
CA TYR A 182 -20.41 -19.69 -12.53
C TYR A 182 -19.89 -20.17 -13.89
N GLY A 183 -18.89 -21.02 -13.86
CA GLY A 183 -18.28 -21.59 -15.07
C GLY A 183 -16.87 -22.12 -14.80
N LEU A 184 -16.27 -22.70 -15.82
CA LEU A 184 -14.91 -23.29 -15.73
C LEU A 184 -13.86 -22.27 -15.27
N GLY A 185 -12.74 -22.75 -14.70
CA GLY A 185 -11.56 -21.92 -14.46
C GLY A 185 -11.02 -21.35 -15.77
N GLY A 186 -10.61 -20.08 -15.78
CA GLY A 186 -10.07 -19.45 -16.98
C GLY A 186 -11.07 -19.05 -18.06
N VAL A 187 -12.41 -19.16 -17.80
CA VAL A 187 -13.46 -18.80 -18.77
C VAL A 187 -13.77 -17.30 -18.81
N GLY A 188 -13.14 -16.49 -17.94
CA GLY A 188 -13.34 -15.04 -17.93
C GLY A 188 -14.29 -14.51 -16.84
N LYS A 189 -14.66 -15.29 -15.80
CA LYS A 189 -15.56 -14.84 -14.72
C LYS A 189 -15.05 -13.59 -13.99
N THR A 190 -13.79 -13.60 -13.58
CA THR A 190 -13.15 -12.45 -12.93
C THR A 190 -13.08 -11.25 -13.86
N THR A 191 -12.84 -11.48 -15.15
CA THR A 191 -12.85 -10.42 -16.18
C THR A 191 -14.24 -9.78 -16.30
N LEU A 192 -15.31 -10.60 -16.32
CA LEU A 192 -16.69 -10.14 -16.32
C LEU A 192 -17.00 -9.34 -15.04
N LEU A 193 -16.57 -9.84 -13.89
CA LEU A 193 -16.74 -9.13 -12.61
C LEU A 193 -16.01 -7.78 -12.58
N ASN A 194 -14.82 -7.70 -13.21
CA ASN A 194 -14.08 -6.44 -13.37
C ASN A 194 -14.84 -5.43 -14.25
N GLN A 195 -15.46 -5.89 -15.35
CA GLN A 195 -16.31 -5.01 -16.18
C GLN A 195 -17.51 -4.48 -15.40
N ILE A 196 -18.15 -5.34 -14.59
CA ILE A 196 -19.26 -4.94 -13.72
C ILE A 196 -18.80 -3.91 -12.69
N ASN A 197 -17.62 -4.12 -12.06
CA ASN A 197 -17.01 -3.15 -11.15
C ASN A 197 -16.82 -1.79 -11.82
N ASN A 198 -16.23 -1.77 -13.02
CA ASN A 198 -15.95 -0.54 -13.75
C ASN A 198 -17.26 0.17 -14.16
N LYS A 199 -18.28 -0.59 -14.53
CA LYS A 199 -19.58 -0.02 -14.84
C LYS A 199 -20.28 0.60 -13.63
N PHE A 200 -20.17 0.00 -12.45
CA PHE A 200 -20.62 0.63 -11.20
C PHE A 200 -19.84 1.92 -10.89
N HIS A 201 -18.55 1.95 -11.21
CA HIS A 201 -17.73 3.15 -11.07
C HIS A 201 -18.24 4.29 -11.95
N ASP A 202 -18.56 4.01 -13.22
CA ASP A 202 -19.04 5.00 -14.19
C ASP A 202 -20.41 5.58 -13.82
N MET A 203 -21.26 4.82 -13.12
CA MET A 203 -22.58 5.25 -12.65
C MET A 203 -22.53 6.09 -11.36
N SER A 204 -21.39 6.62 -11.01
CA SER A 204 -21.04 7.43 -9.84
C SER A 204 -22.18 7.81 -8.88
N HIS A 205 -22.01 7.44 -7.61
CA HIS A 205 -22.70 7.89 -6.38
C HIS A 205 -23.86 7.04 -5.82
N ASP A 206 -24.47 6.14 -6.60
CA ASP A 206 -25.58 5.35 -6.07
C ASP A 206 -25.18 4.13 -5.24
N TYR A 207 -24.02 3.52 -5.55
CA TYR A 207 -23.54 2.30 -4.89
C TYR A 207 -22.17 2.47 -4.28
N HIS A 208 -22.02 1.92 -3.08
CA HIS A 208 -20.71 1.69 -2.50
C HIS A 208 -20.15 0.35 -2.98
N VAL A 209 -19.19 0.36 -3.89
CA VAL A 209 -18.67 -0.86 -4.50
C VAL A 209 -17.55 -1.44 -3.66
N ILE A 210 -17.69 -2.70 -3.27
CA ILE A 210 -16.74 -3.44 -2.45
C ILE A 210 -16.30 -4.66 -3.23
N TRP A 211 -15.00 -4.78 -3.46
CA TRP A 211 -14.40 -5.98 -4.03
C TRP A 211 -13.69 -6.79 -2.95
N ALA A 212 -13.98 -8.09 -2.89
CA ALA A 212 -13.27 -9.03 -2.04
C ALA A 212 -13.03 -10.34 -2.79
N VAL A 213 -11.85 -10.94 -2.60
CA VAL A 213 -11.48 -12.24 -3.14
C VAL A 213 -11.66 -13.27 -2.03
N ALA A 214 -12.31 -14.39 -2.36
CA ALA A 214 -12.63 -15.47 -1.44
C ALA A 214 -12.05 -16.81 -1.95
N SER A 215 -10.73 -16.87 -2.14
CA SER A 215 -10.02 -18.07 -2.63
C SER A 215 -10.25 -19.30 -1.74
N GLN A 216 -9.96 -20.49 -2.28
CA GLN A 216 -10.38 -21.81 -1.75
C GLN A 216 -10.20 -22.00 -0.25
N ASP A 217 -9.13 -21.52 0.32
CA ASP A 217 -8.77 -21.74 1.73
C ASP A 217 -8.68 -20.42 2.53
N GLN A 218 -9.21 -19.31 1.98
CA GLN A 218 -9.16 -18.05 2.70
C GLN A 218 -10.16 -18.00 3.85
N PRO A 219 -9.71 -17.59 5.04
CA PRO A 219 -10.59 -17.35 6.18
C PRO A 219 -11.57 -16.22 5.90
N ILE A 220 -12.77 -16.36 6.48
CA ILE A 220 -13.77 -15.30 6.46
C ILE A 220 -13.20 -13.97 6.99
N GLU A 221 -12.22 -14.04 7.90
CA GLU A 221 -11.50 -12.89 8.44
C GLU A 221 -10.75 -12.10 7.36
N LYS A 222 -10.12 -12.79 6.40
CA LYS A 222 -9.43 -12.09 5.28
C LYS A 222 -10.44 -11.37 4.40
N VAL A 223 -11.60 -11.95 4.16
CA VAL A 223 -12.68 -11.28 3.41
C VAL A 223 -13.24 -10.11 4.22
N GLN A 224 -13.45 -10.29 5.53
CA GLN A 224 -13.84 -9.19 6.42
C GLN A 224 -12.82 -8.04 6.39
N ASP A 225 -11.52 -8.34 6.41
CA ASP A 225 -10.46 -7.32 6.37
C ASP A 225 -10.48 -6.55 5.03
N GLN A 226 -10.72 -7.24 3.92
CA GLN A 226 -10.88 -6.60 2.61
C GLN A 226 -12.13 -5.68 2.58
N ILE A 227 -13.26 -6.16 3.12
CA ILE A 227 -14.49 -5.37 3.22
C ILE A 227 -14.27 -4.18 4.15
N ALA A 228 -13.72 -4.40 5.36
CA ALA A 228 -13.46 -3.37 6.35
C ALA A 228 -12.58 -2.25 5.80
N LYS A 229 -11.48 -2.60 5.13
CA LYS A 229 -10.59 -1.64 4.46
C LYS A 229 -11.34 -0.77 3.45
N ARG A 230 -12.27 -1.37 2.70
CA ARG A 230 -13.03 -0.66 1.66
C ARG A 230 -14.10 0.27 2.23
N ILE A 231 -14.66 -0.04 3.39
CA ILE A 231 -15.66 0.80 4.04
C ILE A 231 -15.06 1.79 5.03
N GLY A 232 -13.72 1.87 5.09
CA GLY A 232 -12.98 2.83 5.91
C GLY A 232 -12.87 2.43 7.39
N LEU A 233 -13.08 1.16 7.72
CA LEU A 233 -12.78 0.66 9.07
C LEU A 233 -11.28 0.42 9.21
N LEU A 234 -10.68 0.95 10.27
CA LEU A 234 -9.27 0.69 10.59
C LEU A 234 -9.10 -0.80 10.95
N ALA A 235 -8.07 -1.42 10.39
CA ALA A 235 -7.69 -2.78 10.74
C ALA A 235 -7.16 -2.81 12.17
N GLU A 236 -7.99 -3.18 13.12
CA GLU A 236 -7.54 -3.56 14.45
C GLU A 236 -7.29 -5.06 14.48
N ASP A 237 -6.04 -5.46 14.47
CA ASP A 237 -5.57 -6.86 14.40
C ASP A 237 -6.03 -7.75 15.57
N ARG A 238 -6.73 -7.20 16.54
CA ARG A 238 -7.15 -7.89 17.78
C ARG A 238 -8.64 -8.17 17.91
N LYS A 239 -9.47 -7.74 16.94
CA LYS A 239 -10.92 -7.98 16.99
C LYS A 239 -11.26 -9.42 16.58
N SER A 240 -12.19 -10.04 17.28
CA SER A 240 -12.76 -11.34 16.91
C SER A 240 -13.53 -11.25 15.58
N ILE A 241 -13.83 -12.42 14.97
CA ILE A 241 -14.64 -12.50 13.74
C ILE A 241 -15.99 -11.81 13.97
N GLU A 242 -16.59 -12.03 15.13
CA GLU A 242 -17.90 -11.51 15.52
C GLU A 242 -17.86 -9.99 15.69
N GLU A 243 -16.85 -9.45 16.34
CA GLU A 243 -16.66 -7.99 16.50
C GLU A 243 -16.41 -7.27 15.17
N LYS A 244 -15.62 -7.90 14.27
CA LYS A 244 -15.43 -7.38 12.91
C LYS A 244 -16.74 -7.42 12.13
N ALA A 245 -17.49 -8.52 12.21
CA ALA A 245 -18.78 -8.65 11.57
C ALA A 245 -19.78 -7.58 12.03
N GLU A 246 -19.86 -7.33 13.35
CA GLU A 246 -20.72 -6.29 13.90
C GLU A 246 -20.34 -4.89 13.42
N ALA A 247 -19.06 -4.58 13.39
CA ALA A 247 -18.56 -3.29 12.89
C ALA A 247 -18.88 -3.09 11.39
N ILE A 248 -18.65 -4.11 10.57
CA ILE A 248 -18.98 -4.09 9.13
C ILE A 248 -20.48 -3.92 8.94
N PHE A 249 -21.29 -4.68 9.69
CA PHE A 249 -22.75 -4.62 9.63
C PHE A 249 -23.29 -3.23 9.95
N LYS A 250 -22.83 -2.61 11.05
CA LYS A 250 -23.22 -1.25 11.47
C LYS A 250 -22.98 -0.20 10.38
N VAL A 251 -21.96 -0.38 9.55
CA VAL A 251 -21.65 0.53 8.44
C VAL A 251 -22.52 0.20 7.22
N LEU A 252 -22.58 -1.08 6.81
CA LEU A 252 -23.23 -1.48 5.56
C LEU A 252 -24.76 -1.41 5.62
N CYS A 253 -25.39 -1.63 6.78
CA CYS A 253 -26.86 -1.55 6.88
C CYS A 253 -27.41 -0.12 6.65
N LYS A 254 -26.55 0.91 6.72
CA LYS A 254 -26.92 2.31 6.48
C LYS A 254 -26.61 2.78 5.05
N LYS A 255 -26.10 1.89 4.19
CA LYS A 255 -25.58 2.24 2.87
C LYS A 255 -26.13 1.29 1.80
N LYS A 256 -26.34 1.82 0.60
CA LYS A 256 -26.60 1.01 -0.59
C LYS A 256 -25.25 0.56 -1.14
N PHE A 257 -24.99 -0.74 -1.16
CA PHE A 257 -23.70 -1.28 -1.58
C PHE A 257 -23.82 -2.31 -2.69
N ALA A 258 -22.74 -2.49 -3.44
CA ALA A 258 -22.53 -3.59 -4.36
C ALA A 258 -21.28 -4.36 -3.90
N LEU A 259 -21.47 -5.57 -3.37
CA LEU A 259 -20.38 -6.44 -2.96
C LEU A 259 -20.05 -7.40 -4.10
N LEU A 260 -18.83 -7.36 -4.56
CA LEU A 260 -18.26 -8.22 -5.59
C LEU A 260 -17.34 -9.24 -4.94
N LEU A 261 -17.78 -10.50 -4.85
CA LEU A 261 -17.01 -11.60 -4.27
C LEU A 261 -16.44 -12.48 -5.38
N ASP A 262 -15.11 -12.48 -5.51
CA ASP A 262 -14.46 -13.27 -6.55
C ASP A 262 -13.96 -14.61 -6.01
N ASP A 263 -14.17 -15.67 -6.82
CA ASP A 263 -13.74 -17.07 -6.66
C ASP A 263 -14.17 -17.75 -5.35
N ILE A 264 -15.49 -17.80 -5.07
CA ILE A 264 -16.04 -18.55 -3.92
C ILE A 264 -16.00 -20.06 -4.23
N TRP A 265 -15.46 -20.86 -3.30
CA TRP A 265 -15.31 -22.30 -3.44
C TRP A 265 -16.36 -23.13 -2.68
N GLY A 266 -17.07 -22.53 -1.74
CA GLY A 266 -18.12 -23.14 -0.95
C GLY A 266 -19.15 -22.12 -0.51
N TRP A 267 -20.15 -22.58 0.23
CA TRP A 267 -21.12 -21.67 0.83
C TRP A 267 -20.41 -20.61 1.69
N PHE A 268 -20.68 -19.35 1.39
CA PHE A 268 -20.12 -18.20 2.10
C PHE A 268 -21.20 -17.52 2.93
N ASP A 269 -21.02 -17.51 4.24
CA ASP A 269 -21.94 -16.88 5.16
C ASP A 269 -21.78 -15.35 5.17
N LEU A 270 -22.63 -14.66 4.40
CA LEU A 270 -22.66 -13.19 4.35
C LEU A 270 -22.90 -12.57 5.72
N THR A 271 -23.77 -13.17 6.53
CA THR A 271 -24.12 -12.66 7.87
C THR A 271 -22.92 -12.74 8.81
N ARG A 272 -22.22 -13.87 8.79
CA ARG A 272 -20.98 -14.06 9.56
C ARG A 272 -19.85 -13.16 9.08
N ALA A 273 -19.86 -12.76 7.79
CA ALA A 273 -18.94 -11.76 7.28
C ALA A 273 -19.32 -10.32 7.70
N GLY A 274 -20.49 -10.12 8.31
CA GLY A 274 -21.01 -8.81 8.67
C GLY A 274 -21.69 -8.08 7.50
N VAL A 275 -22.06 -8.80 6.43
CA VAL A 275 -22.72 -8.22 5.26
C VAL A 275 -24.24 -8.36 5.41
N PRO A 276 -24.99 -7.24 5.42
CA PRO A 276 -26.45 -7.30 5.42
C PRO A 276 -26.97 -8.02 4.19
N LEU A 277 -27.96 -8.88 4.37
CA LEU A 277 -28.59 -9.56 3.22
C LEU A 277 -29.23 -8.51 2.29
N PRO A 278 -28.99 -8.61 0.99
CA PRO A 278 -29.63 -7.73 0.02
C PRO A 278 -31.15 -7.92 0.03
N THR A 279 -31.87 -6.82 0.15
CA THR A 279 -33.33 -6.79 0.12
C THR A 279 -33.80 -5.69 -0.83
N GLN A 280 -35.05 -5.75 -1.25
CA GLN A 280 -35.64 -4.69 -2.07
C GLN A 280 -35.61 -3.31 -1.34
N GLN A 281 -35.71 -3.31 -0.02
CA GLN A 281 -35.74 -2.09 0.78
C GLN A 281 -34.35 -1.41 0.87
N ASN A 282 -33.26 -2.20 1.03
CA ASN A 282 -31.92 -1.63 1.11
C ASN A 282 -31.27 -1.41 -0.27
N GLY A 283 -31.85 -2.00 -1.33
CA GLY A 283 -31.40 -1.86 -2.72
C GLY A 283 -29.96 -2.32 -2.96
N SER A 284 -29.33 -3.01 -1.99
CA SER A 284 -27.95 -3.48 -2.12
C SER A 284 -27.87 -4.71 -3.01
N LYS A 285 -26.68 -5.00 -3.54
CA LYS A 285 -26.42 -6.11 -4.47
C LYS A 285 -25.20 -6.90 -4.00
N VAL A 286 -25.25 -8.21 -4.17
CA VAL A 286 -24.12 -9.13 -4.02
C VAL A 286 -23.94 -9.88 -5.33
N ILE A 287 -22.78 -9.79 -5.93
CA ILE A 287 -22.38 -10.52 -7.11
C ILE A 287 -21.19 -11.39 -6.75
N PHE A 288 -21.26 -12.66 -7.01
CA PHE A 288 -20.16 -13.56 -6.74
C PHE A 288 -19.79 -14.42 -7.92
N THR A 289 -18.49 -14.82 -7.99
CA THR A 289 -18.03 -15.78 -8.97
C THR A 289 -17.67 -17.10 -8.30
N THR A 290 -17.89 -18.21 -8.98
CA THR A 290 -17.54 -19.56 -8.54
C THR A 290 -17.28 -20.49 -9.71
N ARG A 291 -16.57 -21.58 -9.48
CA ARG A 291 -16.40 -22.67 -10.47
C ARG A 291 -17.52 -23.71 -10.39
N ARG A 292 -18.37 -23.67 -9.38
CA ARG A 292 -19.31 -24.72 -9.00
C ARG A 292 -20.76 -24.22 -8.99
N LEU A 293 -21.63 -24.93 -9.71
CA LEU A 293 -23.06 -24.63 -9.73
C LEU A 293 -23.73 -24.88 -8.36
N ASP A 294 -23.31 -25.92 -7.63
CA ASP A 294 -23.87 -26.23 -6.32
C ASP A 294 -23.62 -25.11 -5.30
N VAL A 295 -22.48 -24.40 -5.40
CA VAL A 295 -22.21 -23.20 -4.59
C VAL A 295 -23.21 -22.08 -4.96
N CYS A 296 -23.49 -21.89 -6.24
CA CYS A 296 -24.52 -20.94 -6.66
C CYS A 296 -25.88 -21.25 -6.04
N CYS A 297 -26.30 -22.53 -6.08
CA CYS A 297 -27.57 -22.98 -5.50
C CYS A 297 -27.62 -22.78 -3.98
N GLN A 298 -26.50 -22.94 -3.28
CA GLN A 298 -26.39 -22.71 -1.83
C GLN A 298 -26.44 -21.23 -1.47
N MET A 299 -25.82 -20.37 -2.28
CA MET A 299 -25.77 -18.92 -2.08
C MET A 299 -27.06 -18.22 -2.51
N GLN A 300 -27.68 -18.69 -3.58
CA GLN A 300 -28.85 -18.09 -4.21
C GLN A 300 -29.80 -19.20 -4.73
N PRO A 301 -30.95 -19.40 -4.08
CA PRO A 301 -31.86 -20.48 -4.46
C PRO A 301 -32.61 -20.24 -5.81
N ASN A 302 -32.75 -18.98 -6.26
CA ASN A 302 -33.38 -18.72 -7.55
C ASN A 302 -32.35 -18.93 -8.68
N MET A 303 -32.58 -19.99 -9.44
CA MET A 303 -31.72 -20.43 -10.56
C MET A 303 -31.59 -19.39 -11.68
N ASP A 304 -32.62 -18.57 -11.91
CA ASP A 304 -32.62 -17.53 -12.95
C ASP A 304 -31.57 -16.43 -12.69
N ASN A 305 -31.10 -16.28 -11.45
CA ASN A 305 -30.07 -15.34 -11.07
C ASN A 305 -28.66 -15.96 -11.06
N ASN A 306 -28.53 -17.23 -11.47
CA ASN A 306 -27.25 -17.91 -11.59
C ASN A 306 -26.85 -17.98 -13.08
N ILE A 307 -25.91 -17.13 -13.45
CA ILE A 307 -25.50 -16.91 -14.83
C ILE A 307 -24.29 -17.77 -15.14
N ARG A 308 -24.38 -18.66 -16.12
CA ARG A 308 -23.30 -19.48 -16.59
C ARG A 308 -22.44 -18.70 -17.60
N VAL A 309 -21.14 -18.63 -17.35
CA VAL A 309 -20.16 -18.17 -18.33
C VAL A 309 -19.63 -19.39 -19.06
N GLU A 310 -19.90 -19.48 -20.32
CA GLU A 310 -19.46 -20.57 -21.17
C GLU A 310 -18.17 -20.25 -21.89
N CYS A 311 -17.52 -21.27 -22.45
CA CYS A 311 -16.40 -21.07 -23.35
C CYS A 311 -16.83 -20.24 -24.57
N LEU A 312 -15.90 -19.55 -25.21
CA LEU A 312 -16.19 -18.72 -26.38
C LEU A 312 -16.69 -19.57 -27.55
N PRO A 313 -17.70 -19.10 -28.30
CA PRO A 313 -18.08 -19.72 -29.52
C PRO A 313 -16.94 -19.65 -30.57
N PRO A 314 -16.93 -20.55 -31.62
CA PRO A 314 -15.77 -20.69 -32.49
C PRO A 314 -15.29 -19.40 -33.15
N GLY A 315 -16.17 -18.50 -33.57
CA GLY A 315 -15.80 -17.24 -34.21
C GLY A 315 -15.11 -16.24 -33.27
N GLU A 316 -15.59 -16.18 -32.02
CA GLU A 316 -14.99 -15.31 -30.99
C GLU A 316 -13.69 -15.92 -30.45
N ALA A 317 -13.63 -17.25 -30.32
CA ALA A 317 -12.44 -17.98 -29.94
C ALA A 317 -11.30 -17.78 -30.95
N LEU A 318 -11.61 -17.85 -32.23
CA LEU A 318 -10.65 -17.58 -33.32
C LEU A 318 -10.15 -16.13 -33.24
N LYS A 319 -11.04 -15.16 -33.09
CA LYS A 319 -10.68 -13.75 -32.98
C LYS A 319 -9.74 -13.49 -31.81
N LEU A 320 -10.04 -14.02 -30.62
CA LEU A 320 -9.17 -13.89 -29.45
C LEU A 320 -7.80 -14.54 -29.68
N PHE A 321 -7.78 -15.73 -30.28
CA PHE A 321 -6.55 -16.45 -30.59
C PHE A 321 -5.69 -15.69 -31.58
N GLU A 322 -6.26 -15.17 -32.68
CA GLU A 322 -5.57 -14.39 -33.71
C GLU A 322 -4.95 -13.11 -33.12
N GLU A 323 -5.65 -12.42 -32.21
CA GLU A 323 -5.09 -11.28 -31.46
C GLU A 323 -3.83 -11.67 -30.69
N LYS A 324 -3.81 -12.86 -30.08
CA LYS A 324 -2.67 -13.31 -29.23
C LYS A 324 -1.52 -13.90 -30.07
N VAL A 325 -1.80 -14.49 -31.20
CA VAL A 325 -0.77 -14.94 -32.18
C VAL A 325 -0.13 -13.75 -32.89
N GLY A 326 -0.93 -12.78 -33.29
CA GLY A 326 -0.51 -11.60 -34.04
C GLY A 326 -0.55 -11.80 -35.55
N ALA A 327 -0.95 -10.75 -36.25
CA ALA A 327 -1.17 -10.76 -37.68
C ALA A 327 0.08 -11.13 -38.50
N GLU A 328 1.26 -10.72 -38.01
CA GLU A 328 2.54 -11.04 -38.71
C GLU A 328 2.78 -12.55 -38.84
N THR A 329 2.58 -13.29 -37.75
CA THR A 329 2.77 -14.76 -37.73
C THR A 329 1.73 -15.47 -38.56
N LEU A 330 0.47 -15.05 -38.52
CA LEU A 330 -0.61 -15.63 -39.30
C LEU A 330 -0.41 -15.44 -40.83
N GLN A 331 0.21 -14.35 -41.22
CA GLN A 331 0.48 -14.03 -42.66
C GLN A 331 1.76 -14.65 -43.22
N MET A 332 2.58 -15.33 -42.40
CA MET A 332 3.85 -15.94 -42.85
C MET A 332 3.67 -17.06 -43.86
N HIS A 333 2.58 -17.81 -43.75
CA HIS A 333 2.26 -18.89 -44.69
C HIS A 333 0.74 -19.09 -44.81
N PRO A 334 0.19 -19.33 -46.03
CA PRO A 334 -1.26 -19.48 -46.25
C PRO A 334 -1.89 -20.61 -45.45
N ASP A 335 -1.16 -21.69 -45.15
CA ASP A 335 -1.67 -22.81 -44.39
C ASP A 335 -1.77 -22.53 -42.88
N ILE A 336 -1.03 -21.55 -42.35
CA ILE A 336 -1.06 -21.23 -40.89
C ILE A 336 -2.44 -20.82 -40.46
N CYS A 337 -3.20 -20.06 -41.24
CA CYS A 337 -4.56 -19.68 -40.89
C CYS A 337 -5.48 -20.91 -40.68
N LYS A 338 -5.39 -21.90 -41.57
CA LYS A 338 -6.17 -23.15 -41.41
C LYS A 338 -5.73 -23.98 -40.21
N LEU A 339 -4.42 -24.01 -39.94
CA LEU A 339 -3.84 -24.70 -38.79
C LEU A 339 -4.20 -23.97 -37.50
N ALA A 340 -4.34 -22.64 -37.52
CA ALA A 340 -4.80 -21.83 -36.38
C ALA A 340 -6.25 -22.20 -36.00
N GLU A 341 -7.14 -22.39 -36.98
CA GLU A 341 -8.50 -22.89 -36.72
C GLU A 341 -8.49 -24.24 -36.00
N ALA A 342 -7.63 -25.18 -36.45
CA ALA A 342 -7.49 -26.47 -35.81
C ALA A 342 -6.94 -26.37 -34.34
N VAL A 343 -5.99 -25.45 -34.08
CA VAL A 343 -5.52 -25.19 -32.71
C VAL A 343 -6.64 -24.60 -31.85
N VAL A 344 -7.44 -23.71 -32.38
CA VAL A 344 -8.59 -23.12 -31.67
C VAL A 344 -9.62 -24.16 -31.29
N GLU A 345 -9.90 -25.12 -32.21
CA GLU A 345 -10.80 -26.26 -31.93
C GLU A 345 -10.28 -27.08 -30.73
N GLU A 346 -8.97 -27.37 -30.69
CA GLU A 346 -8.38 -28.10 -29.56
C GLU A 346 -8.42 -27.32 -28.24
N CYS A 347 -8.45 -25.97 -28.26
CA CYS A 347 -8.63 -25.14 -27.07
C CYS A 347 -10.07 -25.15 -26.56
N ALA A 348 -11.02 -25.74 -27.32
CA ALA A 348 -12.45 -25.86 -26.93
C ALA A 348 -13.09 -24.51 -26.49
N GLY A 349 -12.63 -23.38 -27.05
CA GLY A 349 -13.14 -22.04 -26.75
C GLY A 349 -12.78 -21.51 -25.37
N LEU A 350 -11.88 -22.14 -24.61
CA LEU A 350 -11.48 -21.69 -23.29
C LEU A 350 -10.54 -20.46 -23.39
N PRO A 351 -10.95 -19.25 -22.94
CA PRO A 351 -10.16 -18.03 -23.13
C PRO A 351 -8.72 -18.13 -22.63
N LEU A 352 -8.50 -18.69 -21.43
CA LEU A 352 -7.16 -18.84 -20.88
C LEU A 352 -6.27 -19.75 -21.76
N ALA A 353 -6.83 -20.85 -22.30
CA ALA A 353 -6.11 -21.72 -23.21
C ALA A 353 -5.79 -21.00 -24.54
N LEU A 354 -6.75 -20.28 -25.09
CA LEU A 354 -6.58 -19.49 -26.32
C LEU A 354 -5.48 -18.43 -26.15
N ILE A 355 -5.45 -17.74 -25.00
CA ILE A 355 -4.44 -16.71 -24.71
C ILE A 355 -3.04 -17.35 -24.55
N THR A 356 -2.93 -18.39 -23.71
CA THR A 356 -1.63 -19.00 -23.41
C THR A 356 -1.04 -19.73 -24.62
N ILE A 357 -1.87 -20.52 -25.31
CA ILE A 357 -1.43 -21.24 -26.52
C ILE A 357 -1.20 -20.27 -27.67
N GLY A 358 -2.05 -19.25 -27.86
CA GLY A 358 -1.86 -18.22 -28.87
C GLY A 358 -0.51 -17.50 -28.69
N ARG A 359 -0.13 -17.15 -27.46
CA ARG A 359 1.19 -16.58 -27.16
C ARG A 359 2.34 -17.55 -27.44
N ALA A 360 2.19 -18.83 -27.08
CA ALA A 360 3.18 -19.85 -27.40
C ALA A 360 3.36 -20.02 -28.93
N MET A 361 2.28 -19.89 -29.70
CA MET A 361 2.29 -19.99 -31.15
C MET A 361 2.75 -18.73 -31.88
N ALA A 362 2.77 -17.57 -31.24
CA ALA A 362 3.16 -16.28 -31.82
C ALA A 362 4.57 -16.29 -32.46
N SER A 363 5.48 -17.13 -31.98
CA SER A 363 6.84 -17.28 -32.52
C SER A 363 6.99 -18.38 -33.57
N LYS A 364 5.94 -19.15 -33.86
CA LYS A 364 5.96 -20.33 -34.77
C LYS A 364 5.65 -19.90 -36.18
N LYS A 365 6.66 -19.92 -37.03
CA LYS A 365 6.60 -19.34 -38.37
C LYS A 365 6.42 -20.39 -39.52
N THR A 366 6.45 -21.68 -39.18
CA THR A 366 6.36 -22.74 -40.21
C THR A 366 5.15 -23.64 -39.98
N PRO A 367 4.46 -24.13 -41.07
CA PRO A 367 3.34 -25.06 -40.97
C PRO A 367 3.66 -26.30 -40.13
N ARG A 368 4.86 -26.85 -40.22
CA ARG A 368 5.28 -28.04 -39.48
C ARG A 368 5.28 -27.83 -37.96
N GLU A 369 5.63 -26.64 -37.48
CA GLU A 369 5.56 -26.32 -36.06
C GLU A 369 4.09 -26.29 -35.59
N TRP A 370 3.18 -25.82 -36.43
CA TRP A 370 1.76 -25.79 -36.16
C TRP A 370 1.12 -27.20 -36.18
N GLU A 371 1.48 -28.03 -37.17
CA GLU A 371 1.06 -29.43 -37.21
C GLU A 371 1.53 -30.20 -35.98
N PHE A 372 2.79 -30.02 -35.57
CA PHE A 372 3.32 -30.61 -34.35
C PHE A 372 2.55 -30.16 -33.08
N ALA A 373 2.22 -28.87 -33.00
CA ALA A 373 1.45 -28.32 -31.88
C ALA A 373 0.03 -28.94 -31.83
N ILE A 374 -0.65 -29.09 -32.96
CA ILE A 374 -1.95 -29.73 -33.07
C ILE A 374 -1.88 -31.19 -32.59
N GLU A 375 -0.85 -31.93 -33.04
CA GLU A 375 -0.65 -33.32 -32.65
C GLU A 375 -0.39 -33.43 -31.15
N ALA A 376 0.45 -32.57 -30.59
CA ALA A 376 0.75 -32.52 -29.15
C ALA A 376 -0.52 -32.20 -28.31
N LEU A 377 -1.37 -31.25 -28.77
CA LEU A 377 -2.62 -30.91 -28.11
C LEU A 377 -3.64 -32.07 -28.16
N ARG A 378 -3.66 -32.86 -29.26
CA ARG A 378 -4.53 -34.04 -29.39
C ARG A 378 -4.08 -35.22 -28.55
N GLN A 379 -2.77 -35.42 -28.40
CA GLN A 379 -2.20 -36.53 -27.61
C GLN A 379 -2.28 -36.30 -26.11
N SER A 380 -2.62 -35.09 -25.66
CA SER A 380 -2.75 -34.73 -24.23
C SER A 380 -3.91 -35.45 -23.56
N THR A 381 -3.78 -36.77 -23.29
CA THR A 381 -4.79 -37.60 -22.63
C THR A 381 -4.66 -37.54 -21.14
N ALA A 382 -5.74 -37.22 -20.48
CA ALA A 382 -5.86 -37.05 -19.04
C ALA A 382 -5.82 -38.37 -18.27
N SER A 383 -4.97 -38.49 -17.30
CA SER A 383 -5.17 -39.43 -16.19
C SER A 383 -5.07 -38.72 -14.86
N ALA A 384 -6.06 -38.92 -14.00
CA ALA A 384 -6.02 -38.79 -12.54
C ALA A 384 -6.75 -37.66 -11.79
N PHE A 385 -7.46 -36.70 -12.40
CA PHE A 385 -8.28 -35.77 -11.61
C PHE A 385 -9.76 -35.75 -11.97
N PRO A 386 -10.71 -35.74 -10.97
CA PRO A 386 -12.13 -35.80 -11.28
C PRO A 386 -12.69 -34.45 -11.76
N ARG A 387 -13.27 -34.48 -12.93
CA ARG A 387 -14.16 -33.52 -13.60
C ARG A 387 -13.62 -32.23 -14.24
N VAL A 388 -12.69 -31.46 -13.68
CA VAL A 388 -12.25 -30.18 -14.29
C VAL A 388 -10.82 -30.24 -14.80
N GLY A 389 -9.94 -30.98 -14.12
CA GLY A 389 -8.51 -31.10 -14.48
C GLY A 389 -8.26 -32.00 -15.69
N LYS A 390 -9.18 -32.96 -15.99
CA LYS A 390 -8.94 -33.97 -17.02
C LYS A 390 -8.80 -33.46 -18.46
N GLU A 391 -9.47 -32.36 -18.78
CA GLU A 391 -9.47 -31.83 -20.13
C GLU A 391 -8.64 -30.54 -20.28
N MET A 392 -8.52 -29.76 -19.22
CA MET A 392 -7.93 -28.43 -19.26
C MET A 392 -6.44 -28.41 -18.99
N TYR A 393 -5.95 -29.08 -17.94
CA TYR A 393 -4.52 -29.06 -17.59
C TYR A 393 -3.63 -29.67 -18.66
N PRO A 394 -3.98 -30.77 -19.34
CA PRO A 394 -3.21 -31.26 -20.46
C PRO A 394 -3.06 -30.27 -21.59
N LYS A 395 -4.11 -29.47 -21.88
CA LYS A 395 -4.07 -28.45 -22.93
C LYS A 395 -3.20 -27.27 -22.52
N LEU A 396 -3.34 -26.78 -21.29
CA LEU A 396 -2.47 -25.72 -20.75
C LEU A 396 -1.01 -26.17 -20.61
N LYS A 397 -0.78 -27.44 -20.33
CA LYS A 397 0.55 -28.05 -20.26
C LYS A 397 1.33 -27.86 -21.57
N PHE A 398 0.67 -27.74 -22.70
CA PHE A 398 1.33 -27.43 -23.97
C PHE A 398 2.17 -26.16 -23.86
N SER A 399 1.67 -25.08 -23.23
CA SER A 399 2.45 -23.85 -23.03
C SER A 399 3.68 -24.07 -22.16
N TYR A 400 3.58 -24.93 -21.14
CA TYR A 400 4.71 -25.35 -20.33
C TYR A 400 5.71 -26.20 -21.13
N ASP A 401 5.22 -27.12 -21.95
CA ASP A 401 6.08 -28.00 -22.76
C ASP A 401 6.82 -27.19 -23.85
N CYS A 402 6.26 -26.08 -24.32
CA CYS A 402 6.89 -25.15 -25.24
C CYS A 402 7.99 -24.28 -24.60
N LEU A 403 8.17 -24.32 -23.28
CA LEU A 403 9.28 -23.59 -22.66
C LEU A 403 10.64 -24.12 -23.14
N PRO A 404 11.65 -23.25 -23.32
CA PRO A 404 12.85 -23.55 -24.08
C PRO A 404 13.72 -24.67 -23.52
N ASP A 405 13.76 -24.79 -22.20
CA ASP A 405 14.61 -25.78 -21.54
C ASP A 405 14.06 -26.21 -20.15
N GLU A 406 14.63 -27.26 -19.60
CA GLU A 406 14.25 -27.81 -18.27
C GLU A 406 14.56 -26.84 -17.11
N LYS A 407 15.48 -25.90 -17.29
CA LYS A 407 15.77 -24.86 -16.32
C LYS A 407 14.58 -23.91 -16.17
N VAL A 408 14.08 -23.38 -17.29
CA VAL A 408 12.90 -22.48 -17.32
C VAL A 408 11.68 -23.21 -16.80
N LYS A 409 11.49 -24.49 -17.15
CA LYS A 409 10.44 -25.33 -16.60
C LYS A 409 10.53 -25.50 -15.09
N SER A 410 11.75 -25.71 -14.57
CA SER A 410 11.98 -25.80 -13.13
C SER A 410 11.71 -24.48 -12.41
N CYS A 411 12.10 -23.34 -13.00
CA CYS A 411 11.78 -22.01 -12.50
C CYS A 411 10.27 -21.77 -12.44
N PHE A 412 9.55 -22.18 -13.48
CA PHE A 412 8.09 -22.08 -13.52
C PHE A 412 7.45 -22.93 -12.41
N LEU A 413 7.81 -24.20 -12.29
CA LEU A 413 7.28 -25.09 -11.25
C LEU A 413 7.60 -24.59 -9.84
N TYR A 414 8.75 -23.92 -9.66
CA TYR A 414 9.12 -23.32 -8.38
C TYR A 414 8.17 -22.23 -7.94
N CYS A 415 7.61 -21.46 -8.87
CA CYS A 415 6.64 -20.41 -8.57
C CYS A 415 5.36 -20.98 -7.92
N SER A 416 4.99 -22.24 -8.19
CA SER A 416 3.81 -22.87 -7.58
C SER A 416 3.94 -23.15 -6.08
N LEU A 417 5.14 -23.01 -5.51
CA LEU A 417 5.38 -23.15 -4.07
C LEU A 417 4.70 -22.04 -3.26
N TYR A 418 4.47 -20.87 -3.88
CA TYR A 418 3.80 -19.75 -3.22
C TYR A 418 2.28 -19.97 -3.17
N PRO A 419 1.58 -19.35 -2.18
CA PRO A 419 0.12 -19.41 -2.11
C PRO A 419 -0.58 -18.81 -3.35
N GLU A 420 -1.87 -19.11 -3.50
CA GLU A 420 -2.72 -18.44 -4.48
C GLU A 420 -2.71 -16.92 -4.30
N ASP A 421 -2.82 -16.17 -5.39
CA ASP A 421 -2.83 -14.70 -5.43
C ASP A 421 -1.61 -14.02 -4.77
N HIS A 422 -0.58 -14.78 -4.40
CA HIS A 422 0.62 -14.24 -3.78
C HIS A 422 1.44 -13.44 -4.80
N ILE A 423 1.79 -12.20 -4.43
CA ILE A 423 2.73 -11.39 -5.21
C ILE A 423 4.15 -11.80 -4.81
N ILE A 424 4.85 -12.43 -5.72
CA ILE A 424 6.22 -12.91 -5.54
C ILE A 424 7.17 -11.79 -5.96
N VAL A 425 8.02 -11.33 -5.06
CA VAL A 425 9.07 -10.34 -5.37
C VAL A 425 10.11 -10.98 -6.28
N LYS A 426 10.37 -10.37 -7.45
CA LYS A 426 11.25 -10.95 -8.48
C LYS A 426 12.63 -11.30 -7.97
N ASP A 427 13.28 -10.37 -7.27
CA ASP A 427 14.63 -10.60 -6.77
C ASP A 427 14.69 -11.70 -5.71
N GLU A 428 13.70 -11.81 -4.82
CA GLU A 428 13.63 -12.90 -3.83
C GLU A 428 13.45 -14.26 -4.52
N LEU A 429 12.58 -14.33 -5.52
CA LEU A 429 12.37 -15.54 -6.31
C LEU A 429 13.66 -15.98 -7.00
N ILE A 430 14.38 -15.05 -7.62
CA ILE A 430 15.65 -15.32 -8.28
C ILE A 430 16.70 -15.82 -7.28
N HIS A 431 16.79 -15.23 -6.10
CA HIS A 431 17.69 -15.69 -5.05
C HIS A 431 17.32 -17.09 -4.54
N CYS A 432 16.03 -17.43 -4.48
CA CYS A 432 15.59 -18.80 -4.20
C CYS A 432 16.03 -19.76 -5.30
N TRP A 433 15.89 -19.41 -6.59
CA TRP A 433 16.37 -20.26 -7.71
C TRP A 433 17.88 -20.46 -7.68
N ILE A 434 18.65 -19.44 -7.30
CA ILE A 434 20.10 -19.52 -7.12
C ILE A 434 20.44 -20.46 -5.95
N GLY A 435 19.76 -20.30 -4.81
CA GLY A 435 19.94 -21.14 -3.62
C GLY A 435 19.56 -22.60 -3.88
N ASP A 436 18.46 -22.86 -4.58
CA ASP A 436 18.02 -24.21 -4.95
C ASP A 436 18.96 -24.89 -5.97
N GLY A 437 19.77 -24.10 -6.71
CA GLY A 437 20.70 -24.57 -7.72
C GLY A 437 20.17 -24.62 -9.13
N ILE A 438 19.02 -24.03 -9.39
CA ILE A 438 18.46 -23.95 -10.74
C ILE A 438 19.33 -23.02 -11.62
N LEU A 439 19.88 -21.95 -11.02
CA LEU A 439 20.73 -20.95 -11.69
C LEU A 439 22.22 -21.09 -11.31
N ASP A 440 22.72 -22.29 -11.11
CA ASP A 440 24.08 -22.58 -10.59
C ASP A 440 25.23 -22.37 -11.59
N LYS A 441 24.95 -22.23 -12.88
CA LYS A 441 25.99 -22.19 -13.93
C LYS A 441 26.79 -20.89 -14.01
N HIS A 442 26.41 -19.87 -13.26
CA HIS A 442 27.03 -18.55 -13.34
C HIS A 442 28.19 -18.39 -12.36
N THR A 443 29.26 -17.76 -12.83
CA THR A 443 30.45 -17.45 -12.03
C THR A 443 30.23 -16.24 -11.12
N ASN A 444 29.24 -15.41 -11.41
CA ASN A 444 28.91 -14.24 -10.60
C ASN A 444 27.39 -14.05 -10.42
N LEU A 445 27.03 -13.42 -9.31
CA LEU A 445 25.65 -13.16 -8.90
C LEU A 445 24.88 -12.29 -9.90
N SER A 446 25.51 -11.26 -10.47
CA SER A 446 24.84 -10.33 -11.39
C SER A 446 24.39 -11.05 -12.67
N SER A 447 25.19 -11.97 -13.21
CA SER A 447 24.80 -12.76 -14.38
C SER A 447 23.65 -13.69 -14.06
N ALA A 448 23.66 -14.33 -12.87
CA ALA A 448 22.54 -15.18 -12.43
C ALA A 448 21.26 -14.37 -12.25
N ARG A 449 21.33 -13.17 -11.66
CA ARG A 449 20.17 -12.25 -11.52
C ARG A 449 19.63 -11.83 -12.90
N ASN A 450 20.48 -11.45 -13.82
CA ASN A 450 20.07 -11.07 -15.18
C ASN A 450 19.37 -12.23 -15.90
N GLU A 451 19.90 -13.45 -15.80
CA GLU A 451 19.22 -14.64 -16.35
C GLU A 451 17.87 -14.87 -15.67
N GLY A 452 17.80 -14.74 -14.34
CA GLY A 452 16.55 -14.86 -13.60
C GLY A 452 15.47 -13.85 -14.07
N HIS A 453 15.84 -12.58 -14.24
CA HIS A 453 14.94 -11.57 -14.80
C HIS A 453 14.51 -11.89 -16.23
N PHE A 454 15.41 -12.38 -17.06
CA PHE A 454 15.09 -12.82 -18.42
C PHE A 454 14.09 -13.99 -18.41
N ILE A 455 14.28 -14.99 -17.54
CA ILE A 455 13.35 -16.12 -17.38
C ILE A 455 11.97 -15.61 -16.91
N ILE A 456 11.92 -14.71 -15.94
CA ILE A 456 10.64 -14.10 -15.48
C ILE A 456 9.95 -13.40 -16.64
N GLY A 457 10.69 -12.63 -17.43
CA GLY A 457 10.18 -11.96 -18.64
C GLY A 457 9.56 -12.97 -19.62
N SER A 458 10.28 -14.05 -19.91
CA SER A 458 9.81 -15.11 -20.79
C SER A 458 8.57 -15.83 -20.28
N LEU A 459 8.46 -16.05 -18.94
CA LEU A 459 7.27 -16.65 -18.35
C LEU A 459 6.06 -15.70 -18.39
N ILE A 460 6.28 -14.39 -18.25
CA ILE A 460 5.22 -13.38 -18.43
C ILE A 460 4.76 -13.34 -19.89
N GLU A 461 5.70 -13.36 -20.86
CA GLU A 461 5.38 -13.38 -22.29
C GLU A 461 4.58 -14.64 -22.67
N ALA A 462 4.90 -15.78 -22.06
CA ALA A 462 4.16 -17.03 -22.25
C ALA A 462 2.79 -17.06 -21.52
N CYS A 463 2.39 -16.00 -20.80
CA CYS A 463 1.19 -15.95 -19.94
C CYS A 463 1.14 -17.04 -18.86
N LEU A 464 2.30 -17.52 -18.43
CA LEU A 464 2.45 -18.46 -17.31
C LEU A 464 2.69 -17.73 -15.98
N LEU A 465 3.09 -16.45 -16.03
CA LEU A 465 3.11 -15.51 -14.92
C LEU A 465 2.43 -14.21 -15.34
N GLU A 466 1.86 -13.51 -14.38
CA GLU A 466 1.26 -12.20 -14.52
C GLU A 466 2.14 -11.15 -13.82
N LYS A 467 2.13 -9.92 -14.32
CA LYS A 467 2.75 -8.79 -13.60
C LYS A 467 1.94 -8.51 -12.33
N GLY A 468 2.63 -8.33 -11.22
CA GLY A 468 2.01 -7.82 -9.99
C GLY A 468 1.56 -6.35 -10.14
N ALA A 469 0.85 -5.87 -9.13
CA ALA A 469 0.37 -4.48 -9.13
C ALA A 469 1.52 -3.45 -9.21
N ASN A 470 2.71 -3.83 -8.72
CA ASN A 470 3.94 -3.05 -8.83
C ASN A 470 4.87 -3.77 -9.81
N ASN A 471 5.63 -3.03 -10.61
CA ASN A 471 6.58 -3.58 -11.60
C ASN A 471 7.61 -4.57 -11.01
N ASN A 472 7.79 -4.57 -9.68
CA ASN A 472 8.76 -5.43 -8.98
C ASN A 472 8.21 -6.81 -8.57
N GLY A 473 6.93 -7.09 -8.77
CA GLY A 473 6.30 -8.36 -8.41
C GLY A 473 5.77 -9.14 -9.60
N VAL A 474 5.60 -10.46 -9.40
CA VAL A 474 4.87 -11.35 -10.32
C VAL A 474 3.92 -12.22 -9.53
N LYS A 475 2.87 -12.70 -10.17
CA LYS A 475 1.96 -13.69 -9.60
C LYS A 475 1.64 -14.77 -10.62
N MET A 476 1.18 -15.91 -10.14
CA MET A 476 0.72 -17.01 -10.98
C MET A 476 -0.82 -17.07 -10.91
N HIS A 477 -1.46 -17.10 -12.07
CA HIS A 477 -2.91 -17.33 -12.12
C HIS A 477 -3.24 -18.68 -11.47
N ASP A 478 -4.33 -18.78 -10.72
CA ASP A 478 -4.73 -19.97 -9.96
C ASP A 478 -4.78 -21.25 -10.83
N VAL A 479 -5.38 -21.20 -12.01
CA VAL A 479 -5.45 -22.34 -12.94
C VAL A 479 -4.07 -22.78 -13.45
N ILE A 480 -3.17 -21.83 -13.68
CA ILE A 480 -1.79 -22.12 -14.08
C ILE A 480 -1.02 -22.71 -12.91
N ARG A 481 -1.27 -22.22 -11.69
CA ARG A 481 -0.70 -22.79 -10.47
C ARG A 481 -1.17 -24.23 -10.23
N ASP A 482 -2.47 -24.48 -10.38
CA ASP A 482 -3.03 -25.83 -10.27
C ASP A 482 -2.42 -26.79 -11.28
N MET A 483 -2.23 -26.34 -12.54
CA MET A 483 -1.51 -27.10 -13.56
C MET A 483 -0.06 -27.36 -13.16
N ALA A 484 0.65 -26.35 -12.65
CA ALA A 484 2.02 -26.51 -12.19
C ALA A 484 2.13 -27.51 -11.01
N LEU A 485 1.19 -27.46 -10.08
CA LEU A 485 1.10 -28.41 -8.96
C LEU A 485 0.76 -29.83 -9.45
N TRP A 486 -0.12 -29.97 -10.44
CA TRP A 486 -0.41 -31.25 -11.08
C TRP A 486 0.84 -31.83 -11.74
N ILE A 487 1.57 -31.05 -12.55
CA ILE A 487 2.83 -31.49 -13.19
C ILE A 487 3.88 -31.86 -12.13
N GLY A 488 4.06 -31.03 -11.10
CA GLY A 488 4.99 -31.28 -9.99
C GLY A 488 4.61 -32.49 -9.15
N GLY A 489 3.33 -32.71 -8.94
CA GLY A 489 2.78 -33.84 -8.16
C GLY A 489 2.91 -35.20 -8.83
N GLU A 490 2.86 -35.27 -10.18
CA GLU A 490 3.12 -36.52 -10.91
C GLU A 490 4.50 -37.11 -10.60
N SER A 491 5.48 -36.25 -10.32
CA SER A 491 6.84 -36.67 -9.97
C SER A 491 7.04 -36.94 -8.47
N LYS A 492 6.05 -36.66 -7.61
CA LYS A 492 6.14 -36.67 -6.12
C LYS A 492 7.25 -35.76 -5.56
N LYS A 493 7.88 -34.96 -6.39
CA LYS A 493 9.03 -34.11 -6.02
C LYS A 493 8.63 -32.75 -5.41
N VAL A 494 7.40 -32.34 -5.63
CA VAL A 494 6.87 -31.04 -5.16
C VAL A 494 5.66 -31.28 -4.27
N PHE A 495 5.76 -30.83 -3.01
CA PHE A 495 4.68 -30.92 -2.04
C PHE A 495 4.28 -29.52 -1.57
N VAL A 496 3.06 -29.10 -1.88
CA VAL A 496 2.57 -27.76 -1.54
C VAL A 496 1.25 -27.87 -0.78
N LYS A 497 1.23 -27.29 0.39
CA LYS A 497 0.07 -27.06 1.24
C LYS A 497 0.10 -25.62 1.79
N SER A 498 0.33 -24.65 0.92
CA SER A 498 0.38 -23.23 1.29
C SER A 498 -1.02 -22.62 1.29
N GLY A 499 -1.36 -21.83 2.30
CA GLY A 499 -2.63 -21.11 2.42
C GLY A 499 -3.81 -21.93 2.93
N VAL A 500 -3.63 -23.23 3.27
CA VAL A 500 -4.72 -24.17 3.60
C VAL A 500 -5.05 -24.25 5.11
N ARG A 501 -4.50 -23.32 5.91
CA ARG A 501 -4.75 -23.20 7.37
C ARG A 501 -4.37 -24.40 8.20
N LEU A 502 -3.34 -25.14 7.83
CA LEU A 502 -2.83 -26.22 8.65
C LEU A 502 -2.40 -25.67 10.01
N LYS A 503 -2.79 -26.37 11.08
CA LYS A 503 -2.33 -26.12 12.44
C LYS A 503 -1.18 -27.01 12.82
N GLU A 504 -1.09 -28.16 12.19
CA GLU A 504 -0.11 -29.24 12.43
C GLU A 504 0.54 -29.62 11.10
N LEU A 505 1.66 -30.30 11.19
CA LEU A 505 2.36 -30.79 10.01
C LEU A 505 1.55 -31.90 9.33
N PRO A 506 1.55 -32.02 8.01
CA PRO A 506 0.92 -33.13 7.31
C PRO A 506 1.62 -34.47 7.63
N GLU A 507 0.92 -35.61 7.41
CA GLU A 507 1.43 -36.93 7.67
C GLU A 507 2.79 -37.23 7.01
N ALA A 508 3.70 -37.87 7.71
CA ALA A 508 5.10 -38.08 7.35
C ALA A 508 5.31 -38.78 5.99
N ASP A 509 4.44 -39.74 5.63
CA ASP A 509 4.55 -40.55 4.40
C ASP A 509 4.62 -39.72 3.10
N LYS A 510 4.17 -38.46 3.15
CA LYS A 510 4.11 -37.54 1.99
C LYS A 510 5.37 -36.72 1.78
N TRP A 511 6.34 -36.82 2.71
CA TRP A 511 7.54 -35.95 2.75
C TRP A 511 8.81 -36.66 2.26
N GLU A 512 8.88 -37.98 2.36
CA GLU A 512 10.10 -38.71 2.11
C GLU A 512 10.70 -38.53 0.71
N GLU A 513 9.83 -38.39 -0.30
CA GLU A 513 10.24 -38.23 -1.70
C GLU A 513 10.32 -36.76 -2.15
N ALA A 514 9.89 -35.82 -1.29
CA ALA A 514 9.80 -34.42 -1.66
C ALA A 514 11.18 -33.79 -1.81
N ILE A 515 11.38 -33.07 -2.92
CA ILE A 515 12.54 -32.24 -3.17
C ILE A 515 12.25 -30.77 -2.78
N ARG A 516 11.03 -30.32 -3.00
CA ARG A 516 10.60 -28.96 -2.67
C ARG A 516 9.27 -29.00 -1.93
N MET A 517 9.22 -28.28 -0.82
CA MET A 517 8.06 -28.22 0.04
C MET A 517 7.68 -26.80 0.41
N SER A 518 6.37 -26.53 0.39
CA SER A 518 5.84 -25.26 0.90
C SER A 518 4.66 -25.50 1.82
N LEU A 519 4.78 -24.94 3.02
CA LEU A 519 3.75 -24.82 4.04
C LEU A 519 3.53 -23.34 4.42
N MET A 520 3.77 -22.45 3.48
CA MET A 520 3.59 -21.00 3.70
C MET A 520 2.13 -20.64 4.02
N ASP A 521 1.96 -19.53 4.72
CA ASP A 521 0.65 -18.90 4.99
C ASP A 521 -0.36 -19.85 5.64
N ASN A 522 0.09 -20.61 6.64
CA ASN A 522 -0.74 -21.52 7.45
C ASN A 522 -0.86 -21.01 8.90
N LYS A 523 -1.38 -21.85 9.79
CA LYS A 523 -1.54 -21.59 11.23
C LYS A 523 -0.68 -22.51 12.10
N ILE A 524 0.48 -22.93 11.59
CA ILE A 524 1.40 -23.81 12.28
C ILE A 524 2.13 -22.99 13.36
N GLU A 525 1.97 -23.35 14.61
CA GLU A 525 2.63 -22.67 15.74
C GLU A 525 3.91 -23.36 16.20
N ASN A 526 3.98 -24.68 16.10
CA ASN A 526 5.10 -25.45 16.63
C ASN A 526 5.53 -26.53 15.63
N LEU A 527 6.84 -26.69 15.48
CA LEU A 527 7.46 -27.76 14.72
C LEU A 527 8.10 -28.72 15.73
N THR A 528 7.33 -29.73 16.15
CA THR A 528 7.70 -30.67 17.22
C THR A 528 7.92 -32.10 16.74
N GLU A 529 7.67 -32.36 15.45
CA GLU A 529 7.83 -33.69 14.88
C GLU A 529 9.20 -33.81 14.19
N ILE A 530 9.78 -35.02 14.23
CA ILE A 530 11.01 -35.34 13.53
C ILE A 530 10.62 -35.92 12.18
N LEU A 531 11.01 -35.26 11.10
CA LEU A 531 10.65 -35.63 9.75
C LEU A 531 11.86 -36.16 8.97
N ALA A 532 11.71 -37.31 8.36
CA ALA A 532 12.73 -37.89 7.47
C ALA A 532 12.51 -37.34 6.04
N CYS A 533 13.29 -36.33 5.65
CA CYS A 533 13.21 -35.71 4.31
C CYS A 533 14.59 -35.67 3.65
N PRO A 534 15.17 -36.84 3.29
CA PRO A 534 16.56 -36.92 2.87
C PRO A 534 16.86 -36.21 1.55
N TYR A 535 15.84 -35.98 0.71
CA TYR A 535 16.00 -35.35 -0.61
C TYR A 535 15.55 -33.90 -0.64
N LEU A 536 15.03 -33.37 0.47
CA LEU A 536 14.45 -32.04 0.52
C LEU A 536 15.53 -30.96 0.30
N GLN A 537 15.34 -30.12 -0.74
CA GLN A 537 16.25 -29.04 -1.09
C GLN A 537 15.66 -27.66 -0.74
N THR A 538 14.35 -27.50 -0.84
CA THR A 538 13.66 -26.26 -0.51
C THR A 538 12.55 -26.52 0.49
N LEU A 539 12.51 -25.70 1.56
CA LEU A 539 11.46 -25.69 2.58
C LEU A 539 10.99 -24.27 2.84
N PHE A 540 9.72 -24.01 2.53
CA PHE A 540 9.06 -22.74 2.82
C PHE A 540 8.09 -22.89 4.00
N LEU A 541 8.37 -22.16 5.07
CA LEU A 541 7.58 -22.07 6.29
C LEU A 541 7.19 -20.63 6.63
N GLY A 542 7.39 -19.71 5.71
CA GLY A 542 7.09 -18.31 5.89
C GLY A 542 5.59 -18.03 6.13
N ARG A 543 5.27 -16.91 6.77
CA ARG A 543 3.89 -16.45 7.06
C ARG A 543 3.09 -17.45 7.90
N ASN A 544 3.73 -18.03 8.92
CA ASN A 544 3.08 -18.83 9.94
C ASN A 544 3.18 -18.10 11.30
N PRO A 545 2.35 -18.43 12.30
CA PRO A 545 2.53 -17.96 13.67
C PRO A 545 3.51 -18.83 14.47
N LEU A 546 4.63 -19.28 13.84
CA LEU A 546 5.61 -20.15 14.47
C LEU A 546 6.17 -19.55 15.76
N LYS A 547 6.25 -20.36 16.81
CA LYS A 547 6.80 -20.06 18.12
C LYS A 547 8.04 -20.90 18.44
N VAL A 548 7.95 -22.20 18.15
CA VAL A 548 8.95 -23.17 18.54
C VAL A 548 9.33 -24.07 17.37
N ILE A 549 10.63 -24.27 17.19
CA ILE A 549 11.22 -25.29 16.33
C ILE A 549 12.15 -26.13 17.21
N ILE A 550 11.83 -27.43 17.40
CA ILE A 550 12.69 -28.33 18.21
C ILE A 550 14.04 -28.51 17.54
N ASN A 551 15.07 -28.84 18.36
CA ASN A 551 16.43 -28.98 17.86
C ASN A 551 16.61 -30.13 16.87
N ASP A 552 15.81 -31.17 16.99
CA ASP A 552 15.88 -32.36 16.16
C ASP A 552 15.09 -32.23 14.84
N PHE A 553 14.34 -31.19 14.64
CA PHE A 553 13.51 -30.99 13.45
C PHE A 553 14.32 -31.05 12.14
N PHE A 554 15.54 -30.52 12.15
CA PHE A 554 16.40 -30.43 10.95
C PHE A 554 17.35 -31.61 10.80
N ASN A 555 17.32 -32.60 11.70
CA ASN A 555 18.33 -33.68 11.72
C ASN A 555 18.36 -34.54 10.46
N PHE A 556 17.24 -34.73 9.79
CA PHE A 556 17.09 -35.60 8.64
C PHE A 556 16.83 -34.85 7.31
N MET A 557 17.36 -33.62 7.18
CA MET A 557 17.26 -32.79 5.98
C MET A 557 18.66 -32.42 5.43
N PRO A 558 19.55 -33.37 5.14
CA PRO A 558 20.95 -33.08 4.80
C PRO A 558 21.16 -32.36 3.48
N MET A 559 20.15 -32.40 2.58
CA MET A 559 20.19 -31.79 1.24
C MET A 559 19.55 -30.40 1.21
N LEU A 560 19.03 -29.90 2.35
CA LEU A 560 18.31 -28.64 2.37
C LEU A 560 19.24 -27.47 1.99
N ARG A 561 18.86 -26.74 0.93
CA ARG A 561 19.61 -25.61 0.36
C ARG A 561 18.89 -24.29 0.57
N VAL A 562 17.57 -24.28 0.56
CA VAL A 562 16.72 -23.07 0.72
C VAL A 562 15.78 -23.27 1.90
N LEU A 563 15.87 -22.38 2.89
CA LEU A 563 14.99 -22.34 4.05
C LEU A 563 14.42 -20.93 4.19
N ASP A 564 13.10 -20.82 4.12
CA ASP A 564 12.35 -19.59 4.39
C ASP A 564 11.51 -19.74 5.66
N LEU A 565 11.87 -18.95 6.67
CA LEU A 565 11.17 -18.80 7.95
C LEU A 565 10.62 -17.37 8.11
N SER A 566 10.55 -16.59 7.05
CA SER A 566 10.16 -15.18 7.09
C SER A 566 8.73 -14.96 7.58
N HIS A 567 8.43 -13.76 8.06
CA HIS A 567 7.09 -13.40 8.52
C HIS A 567 6.51 -14.34 9.61
N ASN A 568 7.37 -14.74 10.54
CA ASN A 568 7.00 -15.48 11.76
C ASN A 568 7.29 -14.60 13.00
N PRO A 569 6.49 -13.58 13.30
CA PRO A 569 6.82 -12.58 14.33
C PRO A 569 6.83 -13.15 15.76
N ARG A 570 6.28 -14.35 15.97
CA ARG A 570 6.29 -15.05 17.27
C ARG A 570 7.48 -15.99 17.47
N LEU A 571 8.30 -16.20 16.44
CA LEU A 571 9.54 -17.00 16.51
C LEU A 571 10.62 -16.14 17.16
N GLU A 572 10.78 -16.26 18.49
CA GLU A 572 11.74 -15.45 19.27
C GLU A 572 13.13 -16.08 19.33
N GLU A 573 13.23 -17.39 19.12
CA GLU A 573 14.49 -18.13 19.15
C GLU A 573 14.63 -19.03 17.91
N LEU A 574 15.81 -19.01 17.32
CA LEU A 574 16.16 -19.94 16.24
C LEU A 574 16.78 -21.22 16.83
N SER A 575 16.24 -22.37 16.46
CA SER A 575 16.72 -23.67 16.92
C SER A 575 18.20 -23.87 16.58
N VAL A 576 19.00 -24.32 17.54
CA VAL A 576 20.41 -24.67 17.32
C VAL A 576 20.57 -25.86 16.35
N GLY A 577 19.52 -26.67 16.17
CA GLY A 577 19.46 -27.77 15.19
C GLY A 577 19.65 -27.29 13.74
N ILE A 578 19.48 -26.04 13.43
CA ILE A 578 19.75 -25.45 12.10
C ILE A 578 21.21 -25.68 11.66
N ALA A 579 22.12 -25.85 12.58
CA ALA A 579 23.52 -26.19 12.31
C ALA A 579 23.71 -27.52 11.55
N LYS A 580 22.72 -28.40 11.56
CA LYS A 580 22.73 -29.68 10.81
C LYS A 580 22.53 -29.49 9.31
N LEU A 581 22.03 -28.33 8.89
CA LEU A 581 21.76 -27.98 7.50
C LEU A 581 23.05 -27.55 6.76
N VAL A 582 24.05 -28.42 6.73
CA VAL A 582 25.38 -28.08 6.16
C VAL A 582 25.35 -27.80 4.63
N SER A 583 24.26 -28.11 3.96
CA SER A 583 24.04 -27.81 2.55
C SER A 583 23.33 -26.50 2.31
N LEU A 584 22.94 -25.77 3.37
CA LEU A 584 22.11 -24.56 3.26
C LEU A 584 22.89 -23.44 2.54
N GLU A 585 22.27 -22.90 1.50
CA GLU A 585 22.79 -21.80 0.68
C GLU A 585 21.96 -20.52 0.83
N HIS A 586 20.68 -20.66 1.15
CA HIS A 586 19.73 -19.55 1.28
C HIS A 586 18.96 -19.66 2.60
N LEU A 587 19.05 -18.64 3.44
CA LEU A 587 18.31 -18.53 4.70
C LEU A 587 17.60 -17.19 4.78
N ASN A 588 16.27 -17.23 4.86
CA ASN A 588 15.43 -16.05 5.05
C ASN A 588 14.78 -16.09 6.44
N LEU A 589 15.12 -15.12 7.29
CA LEU A 589 14.61 -14.93 8.64
C LEU A 589 13.88 -13.58 8.79
N SER A 590 13.64 -12.84 7.69
CA SER A 590 13.07 -11.50 7.75
C SER A 590 11.69 -11.48 8.43
N PHE A 591 11.36 -10.38 9.10
CA PHE A 591 10.09 -10.21 9.82
C PHE A 591 9.81 -11.30 10.88
N THR A 592 10.87 -11.81 11.55
CA THR A 592 10.72 -12.69 12.70
C THR A 592 10.88 -11.95 14.02
N GLY A 593 10.53 -12.61 15.14
CA GLY A 593 10.72 -12.09 16.50
C GLY A 593 12.05 -12.44 17.14
N ILE A 594 13.01 -12.97 16.36
CA ILE A 594 14.29 -13.51 16.87
C ILE A 594 15.07 -12.43 17.61
N ARG A 595 15.48 -12.74 18.85
CA ARG A 595 16.24 -11.81 19.71
C ARG A 595 17.74 -12.02 19.65
N LYS A 596 18.16 -13.25 19.34
CA LYS A 596 19.58 -13.66 19.31
C LYS A 596 19.79 -14.70 18.22
N LEU A 597 20.85 -14.56 17.43
CA LEU A 597 21.30 -15.62 16.53
C LEU A 597 22.14 -16.66 17.30
N PRO A 598 21.93 -17.97 17.10
CA PRO A 598 22.76 -19.02 17.71
C PRO A 598 24.14 -19.04 17.06
N VAL A 599 25.18 -19.28 17.87
CA VAL A 599 26.58 -19.38 17.40
C VAL A 599 26.78 -20.58 16.48
N GLU A 600 25.94 -21.57 16.59
CA GLU A 600 25.91 -22.80 15.82
C GLU A 600 25.68 -22.58 14.33
N LEU A 601 25.10 -21.43 13.95
CA LEU A 601 24.99 -21.01 12.54
C LEU A 601 26.35 -20.99 11.81
N LYS A 602 27.48 -20.89 12.53
CA LYS A 602 28.84 -20.99 11.94
C LYS A 602 29.06 -22.28 11.13
N ALA A 603 28.28 -23.31 11.40
CA ALA A 603 28.36 -24.60 10.65
C ALA A 603 27.87 -24.46 9.19
N LEU A 604 27.13 -23.39 8.86
CA LEU A 604 26.53 -23.17 7.53
C LEU A 604 27.56 -22.60 6.53
N ALA A 605 28.64 -23.31 6.29
CA ALA A 605 29.76 -22.82 5.47
C ALA A 605 29.44 -22.61 3.98
N LYS A 606 28.28 -23.11 3.50
CA LYS A 606 27.84 -22.93 2.12
C LYS A 606 26.87 -21.75 1.93
N LEU A 607 26.53 -21.03 2.99
CA LEU A 607 25.54 -19.96 2.96
C LEU A 607 25.98 -18.83 2.01
N LYS A 608 25.14 -18.55 1.02
CA LYS A 608 25.33 -17.48 0.01
C LYS A 608 24.38 -16.31 0.23
N TYR A 609 23.19 -16.56 0.79
CA TYR A 609 22.14 -15.57 1.03
C TYR A 609 21.66 -15.65 2.47
N LEU A 610 21.70 -14.52 3.16
CA LEU A 610 21.17 -14.36 4.51
C LEU A 610 20.31 -13.10 4.56
N ASN A 611 19.02 -13.26 4.88
CA ASN A 611 18.10 -12.16 5.07
C ASN A 611 17.67 -12.06 6.52
N LEU A 612 18.01 -10.93 7.16
CA LEU A 612 17.67 -10.55 8.53
C LEU A 612 16.85 -9.26 8.58
N GLU A 613 16.31 -8.82 7.44
CA GLU A 613 15.57 -7.55 7.36
C GLU A 613 14.36 -7.54 8.29
N TRP A 614 14.12 -6.39 8.90
CA TRP A 614 12.95 -6.14 9.75
C TRP A 614 12.84 -7.07 10.96
N ILE A 615 13.98 -7.49 11.53
CA ILE A 615 14.04 -8.17 12.84
C ILE A 615 14.39 -7.13 13.90
N GLY A 616 13.44 -6.25 14.22
CA GLY A 616 13.66 -5.17 15.20
C GLY A 616 14.02 -5.65 16.60
N SER A 617 13.65 -6.89 16.96
CA SER A 617 13.98 -7.55 18.22
C SER A 617 15.42 -8.08 18.31
N LEU A 618 16.16 -8.18 17.19
CA LEU A 618 17.48 -8.77 17.13
C LEU A 618 18.50 -7.89 17.85
N SER A 619 18.88 -8.29 19.05
CA SER A 619 19.79 -7.54 19.92
C SER A 619 21.19 -8.15 20.00
N VAL A 620 21.33 -9.45 19.71
CA VAL A 620 22.61 -10.15 19.86
C VAL A 620 22.96 -10.95 18.61
N ILE A 621 24.02 -10.55 17.94
CA ILE A 621 24.70 -11.32 16.89
C ILE A 621 26.04 -11.77 17.47
N PRO A 622 26.30 -13.09 17.58
CA PRO A 622 27.56 -13.59 18.12
C PRO A 622 28.77 -13.09 17.35
N GLN A 623 29.82 -12.69 18.05
CA GLN A 623 31.04 -12.18 17.43
C GLN A 623 31.62 -13.20 16.43
N ARG A 624 32.08 -12.71 15.29
CA ARG A 624 32.60 -13.51 14.18
C ARG A 624 31.62 -14.56 13.65
N LEU A 625 30.33 -14.34 13.84
CA LEU A 625 29.32 -15.20 13.22
C LEU A 625 29.20 -14.89 11.74
N ILE A 626 28.96 -13.63 11.42
CA ILE A 626 28.68 -13.23 10.03
C ILE A 626 29.94 -13.45 9.17
N SER A 627 31.11 -13.09 9.66
CA SER A 627 32.40 -13.31 8.98
C SER A 627 32.76 -14.79 8.78
N SER A 628 32.11 -15.74 9.50
CA SER A 628 32.29 -17.17 9.26
C SER A 628 31.68 -17.67 7.95
N PHE A 629 30.75 -16.93 7.36
CA PHE A 629 30.08 -17.30 6.11
C PHE A 629 30.93 -16.91 4.88
N SER A 630 32.01 -17.65 4.65
CA SER A 630 33.02 -17.35 3.62
C SER A 630 32.49 -17.26 2.19
N LYS A 631 31.30 -17.79 1.91
CA LYS A 631 30.63 -17.80 0.58
C LYS A 631 29.49 -16.81 0.46
N LEU A 632 29.27 -15.97 1.48
CA LEU A 632 28.14 -15.06 1.51
C LEU A 632 28.23 -14.02 0.37
N GLN A 633 27.17 -13.95 -0.42
CA GLN A 633 27.01 -13.05 -1.57
C GLN A 633 25.97 -11.98 -1.34
N VAL A 634 24.96 -12.30 -0.55
CA VAL A 634 23.86 -11.40 -0.22
C VAL A 634 23.64 -11.38 1.27
N LEU A 635 23.74 -10.20 1.88
CA LEU A 635 23.41 -9.96 3.27
C LEU A 635 22.41 -8.81 3.35
N LYS A 636 21.21 -9.12 3.86
CA LYS A 636 20.16 -8.15 4.04
C LYS A 636 19.91 -7.91 5.52
N MET A 637 20.07 -6.66 5.97
CA MET A 637 20.01 -6.26 7.38
C MET A 637 19.29 -4.92 7.60
N GLU A 638 18.48 -4.48 6.65
CA GLU A 638 17.66 -3.27 6.82
C GLU A 638 16.62 -3.49 7.93
N GLY A 639 16.42 -2.49 8.81
CA GLY A 639 15.47 -2.60 9.93
C GLY A 639 15.81 -3.62 11.01
N CYS A 640 17.07 -4.09 11.08
CA CYS A 640 17.54 -4.92 12.18
C CYS A 640 17.67 -4.13 13.47
N GLY A 641 17.52 -4.82 14.63
CA GLY A 641 17.79 -4.25 15.94
C GLY A 641 19.26 -3.81 16.17
N TYR A 642 19.53 -3.26 17.33
CA TYR A 642 20.83 -2.61 17.66
C TYR A 642 22.06 -3.53 17.64
N GLY A 643 21.88 -4.85 17.51
CA GLY A 643 22.99 -5.81 17.42
C GLY A 643 23.84 -5.71 16.14
N CYS A 644 23.43 -4.90 15.17
CA CYS A 644 24.05 -4.83 13.85
C CYS A 644 25.35 -4.02 13.78
N SER A 645 25.60 -3.09 14.71
CA SER A 645 26.82 -2.27 14.73
C SER A 645 28.10 -3.11 14.82
N LEU A 646 28.06 -4.23 15.53
CA LEU A 646 29.19 -5.16 15.66
C LEU A 646 29.53 -5.89 14.35
N VAL A 647 28.56 -6.02 13.45
CA VAL A 647 28.74 -6.72 12.16
C VAL A 647 29.58 -5.88 11.21
N LEU A 648 29.56 -4.54 11.34
CA LEU A 648 30.31 -3.62 10.50
C LEU A 648 31.83 -3.85 10.59
N GLU A 649 32.34 -4.19 11.77
CA GLU A 649 33.75 -4.50 11.98
C GLU A 649 34.18 -5.83 11.34
N GLU A 650 33.23 -6.78 11.18
CA GLU A 650 33.47 -8.08 10.58
C GLU A 650 33.44 -8.06 9.04
N MET A 651 32.88 -7.02 8.45
CA MET A 651 32.61 -6.97 7.01
C MET A 651 33.87 -6.90 6.14
N GLU A 652 35.00 -6.49 6.66
CA GLU A 652 36.29 -6.49 5.93
C GLU A 652 36.72 -7.88 5.43
N HIS A 653 36.11 -8.94 5.95
CA HIS A 653 36.48 -10.32 5.64
C HIS A 653 35.71 -10.92 4.46
N PHE A 654 34.69 -10.22 3.90
CA PHE A 654 33.87 -10.73 2.80
C PHE A 654 34.50 -10.52 1.43
N LYS A 655 34.89 -11.61 0.79
CA LYS A 655 35.46 -11.60 -0.57
C LYS A 655 34.38 -11.61 -1.68
N TYR A 656 33.19 -12.12 -1.38
CA TYR A 656 32.15 -12.44 -2.38
C TYR A 656 30.84 -11.67 -2.19
N LEU A 657 30.77 -10.77 -1.20
CA LEU A 657 29.56 -9.99 -0.95
C LEU A 657 29.29 -9.03 -2.12
N ASN A 658 28.13 -9.19 -2.73
CA ASN A 658 27.69 -8.38 -3.88
C ASN A 658 26.49 -7.50 -3.55
N VAL A 659 25.68 -7.90 -2.55
CA VAL A 659 24.48 -7.19 -2.11
C VAL A 659 24.49 -7.02 -0.61
N LEU A 660 24.38 -5.78 -0.16
CA LEU A 660 24.21 -5.41 1.24
C LEU A 660 23.07 -4.43 1.39
N THR A 661 22.09 -4.74 2.25
CA THR A 661 21.14 -3.77 2.77
C THR A 661 21.43 -3.53 4.23
N ILE A 662 21.46 -2.27 4.69
CA ILE A 662 21.92 -1.95 6.03
C ILE A 662 21.26 -0.71 6.60
N THR A 663 21.11 -0.69 7.93
CA THR A 663 20.65 0.47 8.69
C THR A 663 21.80 1.05 9.51
N PHE A 664 22.04 2.35 9.39
CA PHE A 664 22.96 3.12 10.21
C PHE A 664 22.15 3.98 11.19
N ARG A 665 22.68 4.12 12.43
CA ARG A 665 22.04 4.90 13.49
C ARG A 665 22.94 6.02 14.04
N SER A 666 24.12 6.25 13.45
CA SER A 666 24.98 7.37 13.76
C SER A 666 25.87 7.78 12.58
N ASP A 667 26.27 9.07 12.54
CA ASP A 667 27.24 9.59 11.59
C ASP A 667 28.56 8.82 11.62
N SER A 668 29.01 8.44 12.81
CA SER A 668 30.28 7.72 12.98
C SER A 668 30.24 6.30 12.39
N GLU A 669 29.09 5.62 12.44
CA GLU A 669 28.89 4.32 11.78
C GLU A 669 28.92 4.47 10.26
N LEU A 670 28.21 5.48 9.74
CA LEU A 670 28.17 5.78 8.32
C LEU A 670 29.54 6.12 7.76
N GLU A 671 30.27 7.07 8.39
CA GLU A 671 31.58 7.51 7.95
C GLU A 671 32.63 6.40 8.01
N LYS A 672 32.67 5.63 9.12
CA LYS A 672 33.60 4.50 9.27
C LYS A 672 33.34 3.41 8.20
N THR A 673 32.10 3.14 7.89
CA THR A 673 31.76 2.03 6.99
C THR A 673 31.97 2.39 5.53
N VAL A 674 31.51 3.57 5.11
CA VAL A 674 31.51 3.97 3.70
C VAL A 674 32.78 4.73 3.31
N GLY A 675 33.41 5.46 4.27
CA GLY A 675 34.59 6.27 4.02
C GLY A 675 35.90 5.48 3.88
N PHE A 676 36.02 4.31 4.49
CA PHE A 676 37.28 3.58 4.58
C PHE A 676 37.44 2.39 3.66
N ASN A 677 36.34 1.86 3.07
CA ASN A 677 36.42 0.61 2.33
C ASN A 677 35.77 0.66 0.94
N LYS A 678 36.59 0.74 -0.10
CA LYS A 678 36.13 0.69 -1.51
C LYS A 678 35.34 -0.58 -1.84
N PHE A 679 35.46 -1.63 -1.05
CA PHE A 679 34.73 -2.88 -1.26
C PHE A 679 33.25 -2.72 -0.91
N PHE A 680 32.94 -2.00 0.18
CA PHE A 680 31.54 -1.74 0.57
C PHE A 680 30.80 -0.88 -0.42
N SER A 681 31.45 0.12 -0.99
CA SER A 681 30.83 1.00 -1.97
C SER A 681 30.25 0.24 -3.19
N ARG A 682 30.72 -1.00 -3.42
CA ARG A 682 30.25 -1.87 -4.51
C ARG A 682 29.14 -2.83 -4.10
N ALA A 683 28.99 -3.14 -2.83
CA ALA A 683 28.02 -4.13 -2.36
C ALA A 683 26.70 -3.50 -1.86
N ILE A 684 26.74 -2.25 -1.41
CA ILE A 684 25.58 -1.58 -0.82
C ILE A 684 24.55 -1.26 -1.90
N GLU A 685 23.37 -1.85 -1.78
CA GLU A 685 22.20 -1.58 -2.64
C GLU A 685 21.11 -0.76 -1.91
N SER A 686 20.96 -0.93 -0.59
CA SER A 686 20.02 -0.18 0.22
C SER A 686 20.65 0.32 1.51
N VAL A 687 20.39 1.58 1.83
CA VAL A 687 20.79 2.22 3.09
C VAL A 687 19.56 2.80 3.76
N THR A 688 19.40 2.50 5.03
CA THR A 688 18.46 3.20 5.92
C THR A 688 19.24 3.95 6.99
N LEU A 689 18.96 5.22 7.13
CA LEU A 689 19.46 6.09 8.19
C LEU A 689 18.33 6.26 9.20
N GLU A 690 18.52 5.71 10.40
CA GLU A 690 17.45 5.59 11.38
C GLU A 690 17.89 6.20 12.72
N ASP A 691 16.99 6.98 13.36
CA ASP A 691 17.13 7.44 14.74
C ASP A 691 18.39 8.32 14.99
N PHE A 692 18.74 9.19 14.03
CA PHE A 692 19.82 10.17 14.18
C PHE A 692 19.38 11.32 15.09
N ARG A 693 19.52 11.14 16.42
CA ARG A 693 19.01 12.06 17.46
C ARG A 693 19.94 13.23 17.77
N ASP A 694 21.25 13.08 17.53
CA ASP A 694 22.24 14.07 17.92
C ASP A 694 22.73 14.99 16.79
N SER A 695 22.25 14.76 15.57
CA SER A 695 22.71 15.45 14.36
C SER A 695 21.61 16.33 13.76
N ARG A 696 21.76 17.65 13.85
CA ARG A 696 20.88 18.59 13.13
C ARG A 696 21.15 18.63 11.63
N SER A 697 22.36 18.28 11.23
CA SER A 697 22.78 18.28 9.82
C SER A 697 23.52 16.99 9.51
N LEU A 698 23.05 16.25 8.52
CA LEU A 698 23.63 14.99 8.07
C LEU A 698 24.39 15.20 6.75
N ASN A 699 25.67 14.83 6.73
CA ASN A 699 26.45 14.83 5.49
C ASN A 699 26.39 13.45 4.83
N ILE A 700 25.71 13.36 3.68
CA ILE A 700 25.59 12.11 2.92
C ILE A 700 26.64 11.99 1.80
N LEU A 701 27.69 12.81 1.84
CA LEU A 701 28.77 12.79 0.84
C LEU A 701 29.39 11.38 0.70
N ALA A 702 29.56 10.67 1.79
CA ALA A 702 30.08 9.30 1.78
C ALA A 702 29.25 8.38 0.86
N LEU A 703 27.91 8.52 0.87
CA LEU A 703 27.01 7.71 0.07
C LEU A 703 27.08 8.02 -1.44
N THR A 704 27.57 9.19 -1.83
CA THR A 704 27.73 9.53 -3.26
C THR A 704 28.74 8.63 -3.97
N ASN A 705 29.66 8.02 -3.21
CA ASN A 705 30.63 7.06 -3.73
C ASN A 705 30.11 5.63 -3.84
N VAL A 706 28.88 5.36 -3.37
CA VAL A 706 28.26 4.03 -3.41
C VAL A 706 27.67 3.80 -4.82
N GLN A 707 28.38 3.00 -5.62
CA GLN A 707 28.09 2.84 -7.07
C GLN A 707 26.76 2.10 -7.35
N HIS A 708 26.31 1.26 -6.41
CA HIS A 708 25.14 0.39 -6.58
C HIS A 708 23.96 0.76 -5.70
N LEU A 709 24.01 1.90 -5.03
CA LEU A 709 22.92 2.35 -4.17
C LEU A 709 21.64 2.58 -5.00
N GLN A 710 20.63 1.78 -4.72
CA GLN A 710 19.32 1.84 -5.39
C GLN A 710 18.26 2.45 -4.48
N ARG A 711 18.39 2.26 -3.16
CA ARG A 711 17.42 2.75 -2.17
C ARG A 711 18.11 3.49 -1.04
N LEU A 712 17.55 4.66 -0.70
CA LEU A 712 17.95 5.44 0.46
C LEU A 712 16.71 5.80 1.27
N SER A 713 16.71 5.40 2.55
CA SER A 713 15.63 5.71 3.50
C SER A 713 16.18 6.54 4.65
N LEU A 714 15.43 7.55 5.07
CA LEU A 714 15.65 8.26 6.33
C LEU A 714 14.41 8.05 7.19
N SER A 715 14.55 7.54 8.41
CA SER A 715 13.42 7.23 9.28
C SER A 715 13.69 7.64 10.73
N HIS A 716 12.67 8.21 11.39
CA HIS A 716 12.73 8.61 12.80
C HIS A 716 13.90 9.55 13.15
N CYS A 717 14.35 10.36 12.19
CA CYS A 717 15.39 11.36 12.40
C CYS A 717 14.75 12.67 12.88
N GLU A 718 14.32 12.68 14.16
CA GLU A 718 13.48 13.75 14.71
C GLU A 718 14.16 15.11 14.77
N ASP A 719 15.47 15.16 15.04
CA ASP A 719 16.24 16.41 15.20
C ASP A 719 16.94 16.88 13.90
N LEU A 720 16.86 16.07 12.83
CA LEU A 720 17.52 16.37 11.56
C LEU A 720 16.82 17.52 10.83
N GLU A 721 17.51 18.66 10.69
CA GLU A 721 17.01 19.85 10.02
C GLU A 721 17.36 19.89 8.53
N GLU A 722 18.54 19.34 8.15
CA GLU A 722 19.03 19.37 6.77
C GLU A 722 19.92 18.18 6.42
N VAL A 723 19.89 17.79 5.16
CA VAL A 723 20.81 16.81 4.58
C VAL A 723 21.74 17.54 3.60
N LYS A 724 23.04 17.48 3.86
CA LYS A 724 24.09 18.18 3.09
C LYS A 724 24.84 17.25 2.16
N ILE A 725 25.19 17.79 1.00
CA ILE A 725 26.24 17.26 0.11
C ILE A 725 27.20 18.42 -0.14
N GLU A 726 28.44 18.32 0.34
CA GLU A 726 29.41 19.38 0.13
C GLU A 726 29.72 19.61 -1.34
N SER A 727 29.44 20.80 -1.84
CA SER A 727 29.43 21.17 -3.26
C SER A 727 30.82 21.23 -3.92
N ASN A 728 31.93 21.23 -3.14
CA ASN A 728 33.29 21.37 -3.67
C ASN A 728 33.78 20.14 -4.46
N ILE A 729 33.13 18.98 -4.33
CA ILE A 729 33.55 17.70 -4.95
C ILE A 729 32.70 17.34 -6.18
N ILE A 730 31.59 18.03 -6.41
CA ILE A 730 30.60 17.69 -7.45
C ILE A 730 31.02 18.14 -8.86
N LYS A 731 32.25 18.60 -9.02
CA LYS A 731 32.77 19.04 -10.33
C LYS A 731 33.04 17.84 -11.26
N GLY A 732 31.99 17.20 -11.79
CA GLY A 732 32.12 16.41 -13.00
C GLY A 732 31.58 14.98 -13.03
N ALA A 733 31.21 14.34 -11.94
CA ALA A 733 30.59 13.00 -11.96
C ALA A 733 29.23 13.06 -11.27
N GLY A 734 28.18 12.59 -11.92
CA GLY A 734 26.86 12.51 -11.29
C GLY A 734 26.92 11.68 -10.02
N CYS A 735 26.29 12.17 -8.97
CA CYS A 735 26.07 11.43 -7.72
C CYS A 735 24.86 10.54 -7.88
N PHE A 736 24.77 9.49 -7.11
CA PHE A 736 23.60 8.61 -7.02
C PHE A 736 23.09 8.06 -8.37
N HIS A 737 23.99 7.59 -9.22
CA HIS A 737 23.64 7.14 -10.60
C HIS A 737 22.60 6.01 -10.68
N ARG A 738 22.39 5.25 -9.59
CA ARG A 738 21.44 4.13 -9.55
C ARG A 738 20.34 4.29 -8.50
N LEU A 739 20.32 5.42 -7.81
CA LEU A 739 19.32 5.68 -6.79
C LEU A 739 17.95 5.87 -7.46
N GLY A 740 17.11 4.85 -7.32
CA GLY A 740 15.74 4.83 -7.83
C GLY A 740 14.68 5.12 -6.76
N PHE A 741 14.98 4.83 -5.49
CA PHE A 741 13.98 4.89 -4.43
C PHE A 741 14.49 5.74 -3.27
N VAL A 742 13.72 6.76 -2.90
CA VAL A 742 13.98 7.60 -1.73
C VAL A 742 12.75 7.62 -0.85
N PHE A 743 12.94 7.26 0.43
CA PHE A 743 11.90 7.21 1.44
C PHE A 743 12.26 8.06 2.65
N LEU A 744 11.35 8.93 3.08
CA LEU A 744 11.52 9.79 4.24
C LEU A 744 10.34 9.57 5.18
N PHE A 745 10.61 9.10 6.40
CA PHE A 745 9.58 8.80 7.40
C PHE A 745 9.91 9.48 8.74
N ASP A 746 8.94 10.18 9.34
CA ASP A 746 9.04 10.77 10.67
C ASP A 746 10.28 11.68 10.88
N CYS A 747 10.74 12.38 9.84
CA CYS A 747 11.80 13.37 9.92
C CYS A 747 11.19 14.76 10.20
N ASN A 748 10.74 14.97 11.45
CA ASN A 748 9.85 16.07 11.81
C ASN A 748 10.47 17.49 11.71
N GLN A 749 11.78 17.63 11.81
CA GLN A 749 12.49 18.92 11.71
C GLN A 749 13.08 19.16 10.31
N LEU A 750 13.06 18.18 9.43
CA LEU A 750 13.64 18.29 8.10
C LEU A 750 12.92 19.36 7.28
N ARG A 751 13.68 20.32 6.75
CA ARG A 751 13.14 21.49 6.04
C ARG A 751 13.31 21.44 4.54
N ASP A 752 14.31 20.66 4.07
CA ASP A 752 14.73 20.65 2.69
C ASP A 752 15.29 19.28 2.29
N VAL A 753 14.94 18.85 1.11
CA VAL A 753 15.40 17.61 0.50
C VAL A 753 15.95 17.81 -0.91
N SER A 754 16.43 19.03 -1.20
CA SER A 754 16.94 19.41 -2.54
C SER A 754 18.09 18.54 -3.05
N TRP A 755 18.75 17.79 -2.17
CA TRP A 755 19.78 16.83 -2.56
C TRP A 755 19.27 15.72 -3.50
N VAL A 756 17.96 15.46 -3.56
CA VAL A 756 17.36 14.47 -4.49
C VAL A 756 17.59 14.80 -5.96
N VAL A 757 17.94 16.05 -6.27
CA VAL A 757 18.28 16.46 -7.66
C VAL A 757 19.56 15.78 -8.18
N PHE A 758 20.38 15.22 -7.29
CA PHE A 758 21.57 14.44 -7.64
C PHE A 758 21.27 12.97 -7.95
N ALA A 759 19.99 12.54 -7.90
CA ALA A 759 19.52 11.22 -8.26
C ALA A 759 18.82 11.24 -9.63
N PRO A 760 19.56 11.19 -10.75
CA PRO A 760 18.98 11.35 -12.09
C PRO A 760 18.08 10.19 -12.52
N HIS A 761 18.16 9.05 -11.85
CA HIS A 761 17.39 7.84 -12.09
C HIS A 761 16.32 7.59 -11.03
N LEU A 762 15.93 8.61 -10.27
CA LEU A 762 14.90 8.48 -9.24
C LEU A 762 13.56 8.08 -9.88
N GLU A 763 13.02 6.95 -9.44
CA GLU A 763 11.76 6.34 -9.88
C GLU A 763 10.62 6.62 -8.89
N VAL A 764 10.92 6.55 -7.58
CA VAL A 764 9.93 6.73 -6.52
C VAL A 764 10.47 7.66 -5.44
N LEU A 765 9.66 8.68 -5.10
CA LEU A 765 9.89 9.53 -3.94
C LEU A 765 8.69 9.45 -3.00
N MET A 766 8.93 8.95 -1.78
CA MET A 766 7.91 8.87 -0.73
C MET A 766 8.33 9.69 0.49
N ILE A 767 7.46 10.58 0.94
CA ILE A 767 7.68 11.42 2.13
C ILE A 767 6.44 11.30 3.03
N HIS A 768 6.67 10.90 4.27
CA HIS A 768 5.61 10.65 5.24
C HIS A 768 5.96 11.28 6.60
N ASP A 769 5.03 12.01 7.22
CA ASP A 769 5.14 12.62 8.55
C ASP A 769 6.39 13.51 8.76
N CYS A 770 6.80 14.29 7.71
CA CYS A 770 7.85 15.30 7.82
C CYS A 770 7.24 16.70 8.05
N LYS A 771 6.99 17.04 9.32
CA LYS A 771 6.13 18.20 9.71
C LYS A 771 6.71 19.56 9.40
N SER A 772 8.04 19.69 9.26
CA SER A 772 8.71 20.97 9.00
C SER A 772 9.09 21.18 7.55
N LEU A 773 8.85 20.19 6.68
CA LEU A 773 9.18 20.27 5.26
C LEU A 773 8.27 21.28 4.55
N GLU A 774 8.86 22.31 3.92
CA GLU A 774 8.14 23.35 3.20
C GLU A 774 8.18 23.18 1.68
N GLU A 775 9.28 22.68 1.15
CA GLU A 775 9.48 22.40 -0.27
C GLU A 775 10.42 21.20 -0.48
N ILE A 776 10.29 20.48 -1.59
CA ILE A 776 11.20 19.38 -1.92
C ILE A 776 12.47 19.92 -2.55
N ILE A 777 12.35 20.87 -3.47
CA ILE A 777 13.49 21.49 -4.15
C ILE A 777 13.48 22.99 -3.91
N SER A 778 14.51 23.50 -3.24
CA SER A 778 14.74 24.92 -3.02
C SER A 778 15.54 25.55 -4.17
N GLU A 779 15.06 26.66 -4.70
CA GLU A 779 15.77 27.41 -5.75
C GLU A 779 17.13 27.98 -5.28
N GLU A 780 17.21 28.43 -4.02
CA GLU A 780 18.45 28.96 -3.46
C GLU A 780 19.58 27.92 -3.53
N LYS A 781 19.25 26.69 -3.14
CA LYS A 781 20.20 25.56 -3.17
C LYS A 781 20.45 25.03 -4.58
N LEU A 782 19.44 25.09 -5.45
CA LEU A 782 19.61 24.73 -6.86
C LEU A 782 20.58 25.69 -7.60
N GLY A 783 20.51 26.99 -7.29
CA GLY A 783 21.41 28.00 -7.86
C GLY A 783 22.90 27.81 -7.52
N GLU A 784 23.21 27.19 -6.39
CA GLU A 784 24.56 26.76 -6.01
C GLU A 784 25.04 25.55 -6.83
N VAL A 785 24.12 24.65 -7.20
CA VAL A 785 24.37 23.39 -7.88
C VAL A 785 24.40 23.51 -9.41
N THR A 786 23.58 24.39 -9.99
CA THR A 786 23.30 24.40 -11.45
C THR A 786 24.13 25.42 -12.24
N LYS A 787 25.17 26.05 -11.68
CA LYS A 787 26.09 26.90 -12.47
C LYS A 787 26.72 26.20 -13.68
N SER A 788 26.45 24.91 -13.93
CA SER A 788 27.11 24.16 -14.99
C SER A 788 26.27 23.33 -15.95
N LYS A 789 24.94 23.18 -15.90
CA LYS A 789 24.13 22.60 -17.03
C LYS A 789 22.61 22.64 -16.77
N ALA A 790 21.89 22.97 -17.81
CA ALA A 790 20.47 23.24 -17.87
C ALA A 790 19.53 22.16 -17.26
N ASN A 791 18.51 22.65 -16.58
CA ASN A 791 17.37 22.02 -15.87
C ASN A 791 16.49 21.00 -16.64
N THR A 792 16.92 20.38 -17.72
CA THR A 792 16.04 19.63 -18.62
C THR A 792 15.78 18.18 -18.20
N ASN A 793 16.49 17.64 -17.21
CA ASN A 793 16.38 16.21 -16.86
C ASN A 793 16.02 15.90 -15.40
N LEU A 794 15.55 16.91 -14.65
CA LEU A 794 15.07 16.66 -13.28
C LEU A 794 13.87 15.72 -13.32
N PHE A 795 13.94 14.66 -12.52
CA PHE A 795 12.87 13.67 -12.39
C PHE A 795 12.42 13.00 -13.71
N SER A 796 13.34 12.88 -14.69
CA SER A 796 13.01 12.28 -15.99
C SER A 796 12.64 10.80 -15.93
N LYS A 797 12.99 10.11 -14.84
CA LYS A 797 12.70 8.70 -14.59
C LYS A 797 11.63 8.49 -13.51
N LEU A 798 11.11 9.55 -12.92
CA LEU A 798 10.18 9.45 -11.82
C LEU A 798 8.86 8.88 -12.30
N GLU A 799 8.45 7.77 -11.65
CA GLU A 799 7.20 7.06 -11.90
C GLU A 799 6.14 7.41 -10.85
N ALA A 800 6.56 7.67 -9.60
CA ALA A 800 5.62 7.94 -8.52
C ALA A 800 6.10 8.95 -7.47
N PHE A 801 5.15 9.81 -7.04
CA PHE A 801 5.24 10.65 -5.86
C PHE A 801 4.25 10.20 -4.80
N TYR A 802 4.71 9.98 -3.57
CA TYR A 802 3.88 9.67 -2.40
C TYR A 802 4.14 10.67 -1.28
N LEU A 803 3.17 11.53 -0.99
CA LEU A 803 3.27 12.63 -0.04
C LEU A 803 2.17 12.51 1.02
N PHE A 804 2.58 12.21 2.25
CA PHE A 804 1.65 11.94 3.34
C PHE A 804 1.96 12.77 4.58
N SER A 805 0.94 13.39 5.18
CA SER A 805 1.05 14.11 6.46
C SER A 805 2.15 15.19 6.47
N LEU A 806 2.13 16.10 5.47
CA LEU A 806 3.09 17.19 5.32
C LEU A 806 2.40 18.55 5.54
N PRO A 807 2.16 18.96 6.79
CA PRO A 807 1.28 20.11 7.10
C PRO A 807 1.83 21.46 6.65
N LYS A 808 3.16 21.61 6.52
CA LYS A 808 3.78 22.88 6.11
C LYS A 808 4.22 22.91 4.65
N MET A 809 4.09 21.82 3.93
CA MET A 809 4.55 21.70 2.55
C MET A 809 3.74 22.60 1.62
N LYS A 810 4.39 23.51 0.91
CA LYS A 810 3.78 24.52 0.03
C LYS A 810 3.88 24.12 -1.44
N THR A 811 5.01 23.56 -1.84
CA THR A 811 5.30 23.19 -3.23
C THR A 811 6.29 22.03 -3.30
N ILE A 812 6.20 21.23 -4.36
CA ILE A 812 7.22 20.23 -4.71
C ILE A 812 8.42 20.92 -5.36
N TYR A 813 8.12 21.75 -6.37
CA TYR A 813 9.06 22.59 -7.07
C TYR A 813 8.31 23.75 -7.73
N ARG A 814 8.92 24.92 -7.85
CA ARG A 814 8.21 26.14 -8.31
C ARG A 814 7.93 26.16 -9.79
N HIS A 815 8.73 25.46 -10.60
CA HIS A 815 8.60 25.42 -12.05
C HIS A 815 8.03 24.09 -12.52
N ALA A 816 7.27 24.11 -13.59
CA ALA A 816 6.75 22.91 -14.21
C ALA A 816 7.86 22.03 -14.82
N LEU A 817 7.72 20.72 -14.69
CA LEU A 817 8.65 19.71 -15.19
C LEU A 817 7.95 18.78 -16.19
N PRO A 818 8.66 18.19 -17.14
CA PRO A 818 8.06 17.36 -18.19
C PRO A 818 7.53 16.01 -17.69
N PHE A 819 8.15 15.39 -16.69
CA PHE A 819 7.78 14.09 -16.11
C PHE A 819 7.41 13.01 -17.15
N PRO A 820 8.31 12.58 -18.01
CA PRO A 820 7.98 11.69 -19.13
C PRO A 820 7.54 10.28 -18.70
N GLN A 821 7.79 9.86 -17.45
CA GLN A 821 7.48 8.52 -16.93
C GLN A 821 6.55 8.54 -15.72
N LEU A 822 6.03 9.69 -15.32
CA LEU A 822 5.20 9.81 -14.12
C LEU A 822 3.82 9.19 -14.33
N GLU A 823 3.51 8.18 -13.52
CA GLU A 823 2.26 7.40 -13.58
C GLU A 823 1.35 7.70 -12.40
N GLU A 824 1.92 8.05 -11.23
CA GLU A 824 1.14 8.18 -10.00
C GLU A 824 1.62 9.33 -9.10
N ILE A 825 0.66 10.10 -8.58
CA ILE A 825 0.86 11.07 -7.51
C ILE A 825 -0.19 10.80 -6.43
N ILE A 826 0.24 10.48 -5.20
CA ILE A 826 -0.66 10.32 -4.06
C ILE A 826 -0.34 11.38 -3.01
N ILE A 827 -1.33 12.21 -2.68
CA ILE A 827 -1.20 13.29 -1.71
C ILE A 827 -2.28 13.15 -0.65
N ARG A 828 -1.86 13.06 0.63
CA ARG A 828 -2.78 12.97 1.76
C ARG A 828 -2.31 13.82 2.92
N LYS A 829 -3.23 14.53 3.58
CA LYS A 829 -2.97 15.38 4.73
C LYS A 829 -1.84 16.40 4.48
N CYS A 830 -1.85 17.04 3.28
CA CYS A 830 -0.91 18.09 2.88
C CYS A 830 -1.68 19.39 2.60
N PRO A 831 -2.27 20.06 3.61
CA PRO A 831 -3.24 21.16 3.41
C PRO A 831 -2.62 22.42 2.81
N MET A 832 -1.31 22.62 2.95
CA MET A 832 -0.61 23.82 2.44
C MET A 832 -0.05 23.61 1.02
N LEU A 833 -0.06 22.38 0.50
CA LEU A 833 0.44 22.08 -0.85
C LEU A 833 -0.59 22.51 -1.89
N LYS A 834 -0.42 23.71 -2.40
CA LYS A 834 -1.35 24.32 -3.37
C LYS A 834 -0.84 24.26 -4.81
N LYS A 835 0.43 23.98 -5.03
CA LYS A 835 1.03 24.04 -6.35
C LYS A 835 1.75 22.73 -6.68
N LEU A 836 1.40 22.15 -7.83
CA LEU A 836 2.09 21.00 -8.41
C LEU A 836 3.02 21.47 -9.53
N PRO A 837 4.20 20.86 -9.73
CA PRO A 837 5.13 21.23 -10.79
C PRO A 837 4.71 20.66 -12.16
N LEU A 838 3.44 20.85 -12.54
CA LEU A 838 2.82 20.33 -13.75
C LEU A 838 2.36 21.46 -14.67
N ASN A 839 2.55 21.25 -15.98
CA ASN A 839 1.91 22.08 -17.01
C ASN A 839 1.31 21.19 -18.11
N SER A 840 0.68 21.77 -19.10
CA SER A 840 0.03 21.06 -20.21
C SER A 840 0.94 20.13 -21.02
N ASN A 841 2.27 20.21 -20.82
CA ASN A 841 3.28 19.37 -21.46
C ASN A 841 3.79 18.26 -20.54
N SER A 842 3.44 18.28 -19.26
CA SER A 842 3.89 17.28 -18.29
C SER A 842 3.15 15.96 -18.50
N ALA A 843 3.85 14.84 -18.28
CA ALA A 843 3.34 13.46 -18.39
C ALA A 843 2.65 13.16 -19.75
N LYS A 844 3.10 13.77 -20.84
CA LYS A 844 2.55 13.51 -22.18
C LYS A 844 2.73 12.05 -22.59
N GLY A 845 1.62 11.40 -22.96
CA GLY A 845 1.61 10.01 -23.38
C GLY A 845 1.50 8.99 -22.24
N GLN A 846 1.51 9.42 -20.99
CA GLN A 846 1.31 8.59 -19.81
C GLN A 846 -0.12 8.76 -19.25
N ARG A 847 -0.64 7.72 -18.64
CA ARG A 847 -1.92 7.77 -17.93
C ARG A 847 -1.67 8.13 -16.46
N LEU A 848 -1.33 9.40 -16.23
CA LEU A 848 -1.09 9.89 -14.87
C LEU A 848 -2.36 9.78 -14.01
N VAL A 849 -2.20 9.23 -12.81
CA VAL A 849 -3.23 9.17 -11.76
C VAL A 849 -2.81 10.08 -10.62
N ILE A 850 -3.67 11.01 -10.22
CA ILE A 850 -3.46 11.89 -9.08
C ILE A 850 -4.51 11.54 -8.02
N GLU A 851 -4.08 10.96 -6.89
CA GLU A 851 -4.97 10.66 -5.76
C GLU A 851 -4.81 11.70 -4.66
N GLY A 852 -5.93 12.19 -4.13
CA GLY A 852 -5.91 13.14 -3.03
C GLY A 852 -7.30 13.45 -2.48
N GLU A 853 -7.32 14.30 -1.46
CA GLU A 853 -8.55 14.78 -0.85
C GLU A 853 -9.26 15.77 -1.78
N GLU A 854 -10.58 15.68 -1.93
CA GLU A 854 -11.35 16.60 -2.81
C GLU A 854 -11.19 18.08 -2.43
N GLY A 855 -11.10 18.36 -1.12
CA GLY A 855 -10.86 19.70 -0.61
C GLY A 855 -9.51 20.25 -1.08
N TRP A 856 -8.47 19.45 -0.93
CA TRP A 856 -7.14 19.79 -1.40
C TRP A 856 -7.10 20.03 -2.91
N TRP A 857 -7.75 19.16 -3.71
CA TRP A 857 -7.78 19.30 -5.17
C TRP A 857 -8.44 20.61 -5.65
N LYS A 858 -9.47 21.06 -4.96
CA LYS A 858 -10.14 22.34 -5.25
C LYS A 858 -9.26 23.55 -4.97
N ASP A 859 -8.35 23.43 -4.01
CA ASP A 859 -7.43 24.47 -3.59
C ASP A 859 -6.11 24.48 -4.38
N VAL A 860 -5.90 23.53 -5.33
CA VAL A 860 -4.72 23.47 -6.19
C VAL A 860 -4.71 24.65 -7.15
N GLU A 861 -3.64 25.42 -7.12
CA GLU A 861 -3.36 26.54 -8.00
C GLU A 861 -2.64 26.03 -9.27
N TRP A 862 -3.29 26.14 -10.39
CA TRP A 862 -2.76 25.74 -11.69
C TRP A 862 -2.06 26.89 -12.39
N GLU A 863 -1.03 26.62 -13.19
CA GLU A 863 -0.30 27.63 -13.95
C GLU A 863 -1.22 28.35 -14.94
N ASP A 864 -2.12 27.60 -15.56
CA ASP A 864 -3.17 28.09 -16.46
C ASP A 864 -4.38 27.13 -16.49
N GLU A 865 -5.50 27.61 -17.06
CA GLU A 865 -6.73 26.82 -17.17
C GLU A 865 -6.56 25.60 -18.11
N SER A 866 -5.68 25.68 -19.10
CA SER A 866 -5.40 24.55 -20.02
C SER A 866 -4.73 23.39 -19.30
N THR A 867 -3.85 23.69 -18.37
CA THR A 867 -3.22 22.70 -17.48
C THR A 867 -4.26 22.07 -16.57
N ARG A 868 -5.11 22.86 -15.95
CA ARG A 868 -6.21 22.34 -15.09
C ARG A 868 -7.10 21.35 -15.84
N ILE A 869 -7.54 21.72 -17.04
CA ILE A 869 -8.42 20.87 -17.87
C ILE A 869 -7.69 19.58 -18.27
N ALA A 870 -6.39 19.64 -18.57
CA ALA A 870 -5.61 18.47 -18.96
C ALA A 870 -5.53 17.42 -17.86
N PHE A 871 -5.43 17.83 -16.57
CA PHE A 871 -5.30 16.92 -15.43
C PHE A 871 -6.60 16.63 -14.69
N LEU A 872 -7.72 17.28 -15.02
CA LEU A 872 -9.02 16.97 -14.42
C LEU A 872 -9.41 15.49 -14.53
N PRO A 873 -9.23 14.81 -15.68
CA PRO A 873 -9.51 13.37 -15.79
C PRO A 873 -8.55 12.47 -15.01
N SER A 874 -7.39 12.99 -14.63
CA SER A 874 -6.36 12.23 -13.90
C SER A 874 -6.61 12.16 -12.40
N PHE A 875 -7.47 13.03 -11.89
CA PHE A 875 -7.74 13.09 -10.45
C PHE A 875 -8.66 11.97 -10.00
N LYS A 876 -8.28 11.33 -8.91
CA LYS A 876 -9.08 10.34 -8.19
C LYS A 876 -9.26 10.81 -6.74
N PRO A 877 -10.47 11.19 -6.33
CA PRO A 877 -10.74 11.54 -4.94
C PRO A 877 -10.62 10.30 -4.04
N ARG A 878 -10.07 10.55 -2.85
CA ARG A 878 -10.00 9.56 -1.79
C ARG A 878 -10.45 10.13 -0.46
#